data_80f3415464f7a10fb77c20746fd89fd8
#
_entry.id   80f3415464f7a10fb77c20746fd89fd8
#
_cell.length_a   1.000
_cell.length_b   1.000
_cell.length_c   1.000
_cell.angle_alpha   90.00
_cell.angle_beta   90.00
_cell.angle_gamma   90.00
#
_symmetry.space_group_name_H-M   'P 1'
#
loop_
_entity.id
_entity.type
_entity.pdbx_description
1 polymer ?
#
loop_
_entity_poly.entity_id
_entity_poly.type
_entity_poly.pdbx_seq_one_letter_code
_entity_poly.pdbx_strand_id
1 'polypeptide(L)'
;MTESLKDKVKQLVNEGNAREAISLLQNQADQGDGQAMYDLGCCYAEGWTDKPDEEKALLWYGRAWDAPDTEEIKGKIADSIGDIHFHRKLNFQEAARWYRKSAERGYDWGYCDWGSCFAWGLGESKNTQKALELYKKAYELHGEAEGVTANDIGHVYQGETGEKPDYKKAVSWFRKSAKAGYSWGLYNLASASETGLGTELDREKAFYLYQDVLNTYDDDAAAQAANRMGLLLRQKGDQDEDAYALFRLSARLGSTWGMYNAGALLRDGINGKPDIRRAIKWFSHAYNSYGEASGIAANSLGLIYSDEDFEWFSMEKACRWFRKSASLGYGWGAYNLADNYALGRGVKYNPKKAIKYYTMAYEQDDEASGEAANRLGMLYENGLPGLSVDFSKALAWYRKSVDLGCAPGLYDLAGMYDQGKGCTMDKEKALQLYERAYDMVDEVSGYAACRIGEIYKAGIGIRPDMKKAFFWYERAAESHLEEAFFALGECYEHGEGTEPDSEQAMTWYKKAYDCGGEYAGRASCRIALILEQCREPSEELDKEILQWLQKSADEEFDWGILNLADAYLHGSGVKADGKKAAELLTRVYLMGDEAAGEAANSLTLMYAGGSAGLKQDMNKAIDWAKKSAELDQEFGYYTLGKCYLNGVIVPMDRKKALDYFGKAWNKKGKSEAECAEEIGMIYLQGADGIPTNLPMAMEWFTRGAEAGSTDACLFLGNCYQHGMGVEPDGEKAVSYFTRACKPGAPSAEMAIMNIGSIYEEGMEGVEKNPEIAIQWYQKGAEEGLAMCAAHLGDCYLNGRNGLDIDMEQAMSWYEKASHMEGLGAGVALARMGEIYDYLGGNQVHDMKKAMEFYTRAADANCAAGAFHMGECYEMGRGVAMDGVKAIEWYSRASIMFGEESIRAIESLVNIFRHGAVGVEPDENRAAFWEMMLTEIPSTDPVDTMESMINDTQNTTIN
;
A
#
# COMPACT_ATOMS: atom_id res chain seq x y z
N MET A 1 19.05 -83.64 3.49
CA MET A 1 17.62 -83.97 3.14
C MET A 1 17.60 -84.82 1.83
N THR A 2 16.88 -85.85 1.79
CA THR A 2 16.76 -86.62 0.52
C THR A 2 15.93 -85.84 -0.48
N GLU A 3 16.21 -85.83 -1.80
CA GLU A 3 15.50 -85.05 -2.83
C GLU A 3 13.96 -85.27 -2.77
N SER A 4 13.50 -86.45 -2.42
CA SER A 4 12.09 -86.83 -2.15
C SER A 4 11.45 -86.03 -0.98
N LEU A 5 12.22 -85.57 0.01
CA LEU A 5 11.71 -84.90 1.18
C LEU A 5 11.58 -83.40 0.86
N LYS A 6 12.50 -82.79 0.12
CA LYS A 6 12.40 -81.39 -0.42
C LYS A 6 11.17 -81.20 -1.32
N ASP A 7 10.90 -82.18 -2.16
CA ASP A 7 9.74 -82.13 -3.04
C ASP A 7 8.43 -82.24 -2.23
N LYS A 8 8.41 -83.07 -1.21
CA LYS A 8 7.24 -83.21 -0.33
C LYS A 8 6.98 -81.99 0.50
N VAL A 9 8.01 -81.32 1.04
CA VAL A 9 7.89 -80.01 1.73
C VAL A 9 7.39 -78.97 0.81
N LYS A 10 7.95 -78.81 -0.40
CA LYS A 10 7.49 -77.88 -1.42
C LYS A 10 6.02 -78.09 -1.80
N GLN A 11 5.63 -79.32 -1.99
CA GLN A 11 4.25 -79.69 -2.28
C GLN A 11 3.29 -79.28 -1.18
N LEU A 12 3.60 -79.57 0.07
CA LEU A 12 2.78 -79.20 1.23
C LEU A 12 2.66 -77.66 1.40
N VAL A 13 3.71 -76.91 1.10
CA VAL A 13 3.69 -75.45 1.10
C VAL A 13 2.78 -74.93 -0.01
N ASN A 14 2.87 -75.44 -1.23
CA ASN A 14 2.03 -75.07 -2.34
C ASN A 14 0.55 -75.41 -2.14
N GLU A 15 0.26 -76.45 -1.37
CA GLU A 15 -1.07 -76.88 -0.93
C GLU A 15 -1.62 -76.08 0.23
N GLY A 16 -0.87 -75.12 0.82
CA GLY A 16 -1.25 -74.31 1.97
C GLY A 16 -1.13 -75.04 3.32
N ASN A 17 -0.49 -76.23 3.36
CA ASN A 17 -0.33 -77.05 4.53
C ASN A 17 0.97 -76.79 5.31
N ALA A 18 1.25 -75.52 5.59
CA ALA A 18 2.50 -75.07 6.22
C ALA A 18 2.80 -75.71 7.58
N ARG A 19 1.77 -76.02 8.37
CA ARG A 19 1.94 -76.71 9.65
C ARG A 19 2.48 -78.15 9.48
N GLU A 20 2.03 -78.86 8.51
CA GLU A 20 2.50 -80.24 8.19
C GLU A 20 3.91 -80.19 7.64
N ALA A 21 4.24 -79.20 6.77
CA ALA A 21 5.60 -78.99 6.30
C ALA A 21 6.59 -78.72 7.45
N ILE A 22 6.23 -77.79 8.40
CA ILE A 22 7.01 -77.52 9.58
C ILE A 22 7.19 -78.81 10.49
N SER A 23 6.12 -79.54 10.71
CA SER A 23 6.21 -80.83 11.49
C SER A 23 7.17 -81.84 10.85
N LEU A 24 7.17 -81.92 9.54
CA LEU A 24 8.07 -82.78 8.79
C LEU A 24 9.52 -82.33 8.92
N LEU A 25 9.78 -81.01 8.76
CA LEU A 25 11.11 -80.41 8.94
C LEU A 25 11.59 -80.58 10.39
N GLN A 26 10.70 -80.37 11.38
CA GLN A 26 11.00 -80.56 12.81
C GLN A 26 11.47 -81.99 13.11
N ASN A 27 10.78 -83.00 12.56
CA ASN A 27 11.18 -84.40 12.77
C ASN A 27 12.57 -84.71 12.23
N GLN A 28 12.95 -84.19 11.10
CA GLN A 28 14.28 -84.39 10.51
C GLN A 28 15.35 -83.54 11.24
N ALA A 29 15.03 -82.34 11.60
CA ALA A 29 15.91 -81.47 12.41
C ALA A 29 16.22 -82.11 13.79
N ASP A 30 15.23 -82.78 14.40
CA ASP A 30 15.42 -83.49 15.66
C ASP A 30 16.23 -84.76 15.50
N GLN A 31 16.36 -85.28 14.26
CA GLN A 31 17.25 -86.43 13.93
C GLN A 31 18.71 -85.99 13.62
N GLY A 32 18.98 -84.71 13.66
CA GLY A 32 20.28 -84.12 13.39
C GLY A 32 20.57 -83.66 12.00
N ASP A 33 19.56 -83.61 11.09
CA ASP A 33 19.69 -83.01 9.74
C ASP A 33 19.85 -81.52 9.78
N GLY A 34 21.03 -81.07 9.54
CA GLY A 34 21.39 -79.62 9.61
C GLY A 34 20.71 -78.79 8.54
N GLN A 35 20.44 -79.33 7.33
CA GLN A 35 19.70 -78.68 6.31
C GLN A 35 18.22 -78.44 6.73
N ALA A 36 17.61 -79.50 7.37
CA ALA A 36 16.26 -79.40 7.89
C ALA A 36 16.17 -78.36 9.04
N MET A 37 17.23 -78.24 9.85
CA MET A 37 17.33 -77.18 10.88
C MET A 37 17.37 -75.81 10.26
N TYR A 38 18.12 -75.59 9.20
CA TYR A 38 18.18 -74.33 8.48
C TYR A 38 16.83 -73.96 7.83
N ASP A 39 16.23 -74.86 7.08
CA ASP A 39 14.92 -74.70 6.42
C ASP A 39 13.82 -74.39 7.49
N LEU A 40 13.90 -75.01 8.66
CA LEU A 40 12.97 -74.75 9.77
C LEU A 40 13.18 -73.34 10.35
N GLY A 41 14.44 -72.91 10.46
CA GLY A 41 14.77 -71.49 10.78
C GLY A 41 14.13 -70.53 9.83
N CYS A 42 14.21 -70.82 8.52
CA CYS A 42 13.55 -69.96 7.49
C CYS A 42 12.02 -69.92 7.64
N CYS A 43 11.38 -71.08 7.92
CA CYS A 43 9.93 -71.13 8.15
C CYS A 43 9.50 -70.24 9.34
N TYR A 44 10.28 -70.16 10.42
CA TYR A 44 10.00 -69.33 11.57
C TYR A 44 10.32 -67.86 11.27
N ALA A 45 11.38 -67.59 10.53
CA ALA A 45 11.74 -66.24 10.11
C ALA A 45 10.69 -65.57 9.20
N GLU A 46 10.11 -66.36 8.28
CA GLU A 46 9.07 -65.92 7.34
C GLU A 46 7.64 -65.98 7.92
N GLY A 47 7.44 -66.69 9.05
CA GLY A 47 6.15 -66.79 9.73
C GLY A 47 5.13 -67.67 9.00
N TRP A 48 5.52 -68.84 8.45
CA TRP A 48 4.66 -69.71 7.66
C TRP A 48 3.35 -70.16 8.32
N THR A 49 3.32 -70.28 9.67
CA THR A 49 2.11 -70.70 10.41
C THR A 49 1.32 -69.59 11.06
N ASP A 50 2.01 -68.53 11.46
CA ASP A 50 1.43 -67.37 12.20
C ASP A 50 2.24 -66.13 11.87
N LYS A 51 2.76 -65.40 12.85
CA LYS A 51 3.69 -64.29 12.73
C LYS A 51 5.13 -64.81 12.74
N PRO A 52 6.06 -64.09 12.09
CA PRO A 52 7.49 -64.37 12.25
C PRO A 52 7.89 -64.47 13.71
N ASP A 53 8.68 -65.53 14.02
CA ASP A 53 9.21 -65.82 15.35
C ASP A 53 10.75 -65.81 15.28
N GLU A 54 11.31 -64.67 15.56
CA GLU A 54 12.74 -64.37 15.41
C GLU A 54 13.60 -65.22 16.41
N GLU A 55 13.06 -65.51 17.61
CA GLU A 55 13.79 -66.23 18.60
C GLU A 55 13.90 -67.74 18.20
N LYS A 56 12.84 -68.33 17.71
CA LYS A 56 12.86 -69.69 17.19
C LYS A 56 13.70 -69.77 15.91
N ALA A 57 13.61 -68.81 15.04
CA ALA A 57 14.44 -68.78 13.85
C ALA A 57 15.93 -68.72 14.18
N LEU A 58 16.37 -67.90 15.11
CA LEU A 58 17.74 -67.80 15.56
C LEU A 58 18.16 -69.08 16.31
N LEU A 59 17.28 -69.67 17.07
CA LEU A 59 17.58 -70.93 17.74
C LEU A 59 17.88 -72.03 16.71
N TRP A 60 17.05 -72.17 15.68
CA TRP A 60 17.23 -73.20 14.69
C TRP A 60 18.40 -72.88 13.73
N TYR A 61 18.64 -71.66 13.34
CA TYR A 61 19.83 -71.26 12.59
C TYR A 61 21.12 -71.53 13.41
N GLY A 62 21.09 -71.26 14.72
CA GLY A 62 22.23 -71.57 15.61
C GLY A 62 22.52 -73.06 15.67
N ARG A 63 21.48 -73.92 15.76
CA ARG A 63 21.63 -75.39 15.72
C ARG A 63 22.14 -75.87 14.39
N ALA A 64 21.65 -75.32 13.29
CA ALA A 64 22.14 -75.58 11.94
C ALA A 64 23.59 -75.17 11.75
N TRP A 65 23.99 -74.03 12.33
CA TRP A 65 25.39 -73.60 12.30
C TRP A 65 26.35 -74.54 12.97
N ASP A 66 25.91 -75.15 14.06
CA ASP A 66 26.73 -76.10 14.84
C ASP A 66 26.68 -77.56 14.31
N ALA A 67 25.76 -77.79 13.37
CA ALA A 67 25.59 -79.13 12.80
C ALA A 67 26.79 -79.49 11.89
N PRO A 68 27.28 -80.69 11.91
CA PRO A 68 28.49 -81.11 11.16
C PRO A 68 28.25 -81.23 9.65
N ASP A 69 27.00 -81.45 9.23
CA ASP A 69 26.60 -81.66 7.84
C ASP A 69 26.24 -80.38 7.09
N THR A 70 26.44 -79.25 7.66
CA THR A 70 26.07 -77.96 7.10
C THR A 70 27.24 -77.14 6.61
N GLU A 71 28.46 -77.67 6.50
CA GLU A 71 29.67 -76.92 6.15
C GLU A 71 29.53 -76.16 4.86
N GLU A 72 28.85 -76.78 3.83
CA GLU A 72 28.61 -76.11 2.52
C GLU A 72 27.61 -74.95 2.59
N ILE A 73 26.71 -74.90 3.53
CA ILE A 73 25.67 -73.84 3.72
C ILE A 73 25.93 -72.91 4.89
N LYS A 74 27.05 -73.04 5.62
CA LYS A 74 27.38 -72.18 6.75
C LYS A 74 27.44 -70.76 6.40
N GLY A 75 27.89 -70.42 5.18
CA GLY A 75 27.80 -69.06 4.69
C GLY A 75 26.36 -68.51 4.63
N LYS A 76 25.46 -69.36 4.08
CA LYS A 76 24.04 -68.98 3.99
C LYS A 76 23.34 -68.90 5.34
N ILE A 77 23.68 -69.81 6.28
CA ILE A 77 23.15 -69.74 7.65
C ILE A 77 23.59 -68.52 8.38
N ALA A 78 24.89 -68.16 8.24
CA ALA A 78 25.42 -66.97 8.89
C ALA A 78 24.75 -65.67 8.35
N ASP A 79 24.51 -65.63 7.05
CA ASP A 79 23.82 -64.54 6.38
C ASP A 79 22.39 -64.38 6.91
N SER A 80 21.60 -65.43 6.91
CA SER A 80 20.24 -65.46 7.49
C SER A 80 20.17 -65.03 8.95
N ILE A 81 21.19 -65.37 9.77
CA ILE A 81 21.29 -64.83 11.13
C ILE A 81 21.57 -63.35 11.14
N GLY A 82 22.42 -62.90 10.24
CA GLY A 82 22.73 -61.49 10.03
C GLY A 82 21.47 -60.69 9.69
N ASP A 83 20.65 -61.20 8.76
CA ASP A 83 19.38 -60.58 8.34
C ASP A 83 18.39 -60.37 9.49
N ILE A 84 18.24 -61.37 10.37
CA ILE A 84 17.37 -61.17 11.55
C ILE A 84 17.91 -60.08 12.45
N HIS A 85 19.23 -60.04 12.68
CA HIS A 85 19.81 -58.99 13.50
C HIS A 85 19.69 -57.61 12.84
N PHE A 86 19.81 -57.54 11.53
CA PHE A 86 19.73 -56.28 10.77
C PHE A 86 18.31 -55.75 10.68
N HIS A 87 17.39 -56.54 10.13
CA HIS A 87 16.04 -56.08 9.74
C HIS A 87 15.02 -56.15 10.88
N ARG A 88 15.21 -57.09 11.85
CA ARG A 88 14.22 -57.35 12.90
C ARG A 88 14.64 -56.80 14.26
N LYS A 89 15.86 -57.08 14.66
CA LYS A 89 16.38 -56.66 15.97
C LYS A 89 17.08 -55.34 15.95
N LEU A 90 17.33 -54.75 14.76
CA LEU A 90 18.05 -53.49 14.55
C LEU A 90 19.41 -53.45 15.28
N ASN A 91 20.03 -54.63 15.44
CA ASN A 91 21.35 -54.78 16.02
C ASN A 91 22.41 -54.88 14.94
N PHE A 92 22.75 -53.74 14.38
CA PHE A 92 23.66 -53.65 13.22
C PHE A 92 25.08 -54.17 13.48
N GLN A 93 25.57 -54.05 14.72
CA GLN A 93 26.89 -54.56 15.08
C GLN A 93 26.94 -56.08 15.01
N GLU A 94 25.94 -56.76 15.55
CA GLU A 94 25.87 -58.20 15.52
C GLU A 94 25.57 -58.70 14.10
N ALA A 95 24.72 -58.00 13.35
CA ALA A 95 24.51 -58.29 11.94
C ALA A 95 25.81 -58.25 11.12
N ALA A 96 26.59 -57.16 11.25
CA ALA A 96 27.87 -57.04 10.54
C ALA A 96 28.86 -58.16 10.89
N ARG A 97 28.85 -58.66 12.16
CA ARG A 97 29.69 -59.80 12.57
C ARG A 97 29.26 -61.09 11.89
N TRP A 98 27.97 -61.29 11.72
CA TRP A 98 27.44 -62.48 11.07
C TRP A 98 27.61 -62.44 9.54
N TYR A 99 27.37 -61.28 8.88
CA TYR A 99 27.69 -61.07 7.48
C TYR A 99 29.16 -61.26 7.16
N ARG A 100 30.05 -60.80 8.05
CA ARG A 100 31.47 -61.09 7.94
C ARG A 100 31.78 -62.58 7.97
N LYS A 101 31.19 -63.34 8.91
CA LYS A 101 31.36 -64.84 8.97
C LYS A 101 30.84 -65.51 7.71
N SER A 102 29.72 -64.99 7.15
CA SER A 102 29.15 -65.44 5.87
C SER A 102 30.14 -65.22 4.75
N ALA A 103 30.69 -63.99 4.63
CA ALA A 103 31.70 -63.64 3.62
C ALA A 103 32.99 -64.48 3.74
N GLU A 104 33.45 -64.70 5.01
CA GLU A 104 34.64 -65.58 5.27
C GLU A 104 34.44 -67.02 4.83
N ARG A 105 33.20 -67.47 4.71
CA ARG A 105 32.82 -68.77 4.16
C ARG A 105 32.61 -68.76 2.63
N GLY A 106 32.84 -67.59 1.94
CA GLY A 106 32.77 -67.48 0.51
C GLY A 106 31.35 -67.36 -0.06
N TYR A 107 30.35 -67.01 0.81
CA TYR A 107 29.00 -66.76 0.36
C TYR A 107 28.86 -65.36 -0.18
N ASP A 108 28.34 -65.23 -1.40
CA ASP A 108 28.26 -63.99 -2.15
C ASP A 108 27.39 -62.93 -1.48
N TRP A 109 26.22 -63.31 -0.96
CA TRP A 109 25.38 -62.40 -0.19
C TRP A 109 26.10 -61.85 1.05
N GLY A 110 26.84 -62.70 1.79
CA GLY A 110 27.60 -62.24 2.92
C GLY A 110 28.63 -61.16 2.63
N TYR A 111 29.26 -61.18 1.42
CA TYR A 111 30.11 -60.08 0.95
C TYR A 111 29.29 -58.86 0.60
N CYS A 112 28.11 -59.04 -0.02
CA CYS A 112 27.19 -57.98 -0.36
C CYS A 112 26.72 -57.20 0.87
N ASP A 113 26.16 -57.95 1.83
CA ASP A 113 25.55 -57.32 3.02
C ASP A 113 26.58 -56.75 3.99
N TRP A 114 27.75 -57.39 4.08
CA TRP A 114 28.88 -56.78 4.82
C TRP A 114 29.40 -55.52 4.11
N GLY A 115 29.40 -55.48 2.78
CA GLY A 115 29.68 -54.31 1.98
C GLY A 115 28.72 -53.16 2.28
N SER A 116 27.42 -53.51 2.37
CA SER A 116 26.35 -52.55 2.71
C SER A 116 26.52 -51.96 4.10
N CYS A 117 26.98 -52.78 5.08
CA CYS A 117 27.31 -52.26 6.40
C CYS A 117 28.38 -51.13 6.35
N PHE A 118 29.41 -51.29 5.53
CA PHE A 118 30.45 -50.27 5.35
C PHE A 118 29.95 -49.07 4.50
N ALA A 119 29.11 -49.28 3.48
CA ALA A 119 28.61 -48.24 2.62
C ALA A 119 27.76 -47.22 3.39
N TRP A 120 26.93 -47.74 4.30
CA TRP A 120 25.97 -46.91 5.05
C TRP A 120 26.41 -46.64 6.49
N GLY A 121 27.49 -47.27 6.97
CA GLY A 121 27.96 -47.09 8.37
C GLY A 121 27.06 -47.77 9.38
N LEU A 122 26.45 -48.92 9.04
CA LEU A 122 25.55 -49.68 9.89
C LEU A 122 26.28 -50.84 10.54
N GLY A 123 26.59 -50.73 11.82
CA GLY A 123 27.36 -51.74 12.57
C GLY A 123 28.87 -51.72 12.33
N GLU A 124 29.32 -51.03 11.26
CA GLU A 124 30.71 -50.79 10.92
C GLU A 124 30.91 -49.27 10.71
N SER A 125 32.16 -48.78 10.84
CA SER A 125 32.43 -47.38 10.46
C SER A 125 32.34 -47.23 8.93
N LYS A 126 31.64 -46.15 8.51
CA LYS A 126 31.44 -45.86 7.06
C LYS A 126 32.79 -45.85 6.32
N ASN A 127 32.87 -46.67 5.27
CA ASN A 127 34.05 -46.79 4.43
C ASN A 127 33.67 -47.26 3.01
N THR A 128 33.42 -46.34 2.14
CA THR A 128 33.00 -46.58 0.75
C THR A 128 34.00 -47.40 -0.06
N GLN A 129 35.29 -47.22 0.13
CA GLN A 129 36.32 -47.99 -0.53
C GLN A 129 36.27 -49.47 -0.11
N LYS A 130 36.08 -49.76 1.16
CA LYS A 130 35.92 -51.12 1.70
C LYS A 130 34.66 -51.79 1.20
N ALA A 131 33.55 -51.02 1.15
CA ALA A 131 32.28 -51.45 0.57
C ALA A 131 32.49 -51.91 -0.91
N LEU A 132 33.12 -51.07 -1.71
CA LEU A 132 33.42 -51.39 -3.12
C LEU A 132 34.32 -52.63 -3.30
N GLU A 133 35.30 -52.86 -2.39
CA GLU A 133 36.12 -54.06 -2.39
C GLU A 133 35.28 -55.31 -2.14
N LEU A 134 34.39 -55.25 -1.15
CA LEU A 134 33.53 -56.38 -0.80
C LEU A 134 32.49 -56.65 -1.86
N TYR A 135 31.82 -55.62 -2.38
CA TYR A 135 30.89 -55.72 -3.47
C TYR A 135 31.53 -56.33 -4.74
N LYS A 136 32.75 -55.91 -5.10
CA LYS A 136 33.48 -56.53 -6.27
C LYS A 136 33.76 -58.02 -6.01
N LYS A 137 34.13 -58.42 -4.81
CA LYS A 137 34.30 -59.84 -4.47
C LYS A 137 33.00 -60.61 -4.60
N ALA A 138 31.87 -60.04 -4.11
CA ALA A 138 30.56 -60.65 -4.24
C ALA A 138 30.19 -60.83 -5.73
N TYR A 139 30.40 -59.79 -6.54
CA TYR A 139 30.13 -59.84 -7.98
C TYR A 139 30.99 -60.89 -8.75
N GLU A 140 32.26 -61.00 -8.37
CA GLU A 140 33.22 -61.97 -8.99
C GLU A 140 32.91 -63.43 -8.67
N LEU A 141 32.12 -63.72 -7.65
CA LEU A 141 31.65 -65.05 -7.32
C LEU A 141 30.57 -65.59 -8.29
N HIS A 142 29.95 -64.70 -9.08
CA HIS A 142 28.87 -65.01 -10.01
C HIS A 142 27.75 -65.91 -9.41
N GLY A 143 27.42 -65.64 -8.17
CA GLY A 143 26.35 -66.36 -7.43
C GLY A 143 24.99 -65.62 -7.50
N GLU A 144 24.14 -65.90 -6.54
CA GLU A 144 22.77 -65.36 -6.46
C GLU A 144 22.77 -63.84 -6.26
N ALA A 145 23.82 -63.25 -5.62
CA ALA A 145 23.93 -61.82 -5.35
C ALA A 145 24.51 -60.98 -6.50
N GLU A 146 24.93 -61.62 -7.65
CA GLU A 146 25.64 -60.92 -8.74
C GLU A 146 24.89 -59.67 -9.21
N GLY A 147 23.59 -59.78 -9.47
CA GLY A 147 22.77 -58.70 -10.00
C GLY A 147 22.58 -57.53 -9.02
N VAL A 148 22.27 -57.89 -7.75
CA VAL A 148 22.09 -56.93 -6.63
C VAL A 148 23.39 -56.19 -6.37
N THR A 149 24.49 -56.94 -6.25
CA THR A 149 25.81 -56.37 -5.98
C THR A 149 26.28 -55.40 -7.06
N ALA A 150 26.05 -55.72 -8.33
CA ALA A 150 26.33 -54.81 -9.42
C ALA A 150 25.48 -53.55 -9.37
N ASN A 151 24.25 -53.65 -8.92
CA ASN A 151 23.36 -52.52 -8.68
C ASN A 151 23.93 -51.61 -7.58
N ASP A 152 24.31 -52.18 -6.46
CA ASP A 152 24.85 -51.45 -5.32
C ASP A 152 26.18 -50.75 -5.63
N ILE A 153 27.05 -51.36 -6.42
CA ILE A 153 28.22 -50.69 -6.92
C ILE A 153 27.81 -49.47 -7.80
N GLY A 154 26.74 -49.60 -8.58
CA GLY A 154 26.17 -48.51 -9.39
C GLY A 154 25.72 -47.33 -8.49
N HIS A 155 25.01 -47.59 -7.41
CA HIS A 155 24.58 -46.58 -6.43
C HIS A 155 25.74 -45.89 -5.72
N VAL A 156 26.78 -46.65 -5.35
CA VAL A 156 28.01 -46.06 -4.80
C VAL A 156 28.63 -45.03 -5.80
N TYR A 157 28.75 -45.41 -7.10
CA TYR A 157 29.25 -44.48 -8.11
C TYR A 157 28.28 -43.37 -8.47
N GLN A 158 27.01 -43.51 -8.18
CA GLN A 158 26.02 -42.42 -8.30
C GLN A 158 26.18 -41.36 -7.21
N GLY A 159 26.91 -41.66 -6.14
CA GLY A 159 27.22 -40.73 -5.05
C GLY A 159 26.31 -40.86 -3.83
N GLU A 160 25.44 -41.86 -3.75
CA GLU A 160 24.51 -42.07 -2.64
C GLU A 160 25.23 -42.32 -1.29
N THR A 161 26.45 -42.81 -1.32
CA THR A 161 27.30 -42.94 -0.15
C THR A 161 28.10 -41.71 0.22
N GLY A 162 27.86 -40.57 -0.43
CA GLY A 162 28.47 -39.24 -0.14
C GLY A 162 29.81 -39.00 -0.81
N GLU A 163 30.22 -39.87 -1.75
CA GLU A 163 31.39 -39.65 -2.59
C GLU A 163 31.05 -38.81 -3.83
N LYS A 164 32.08 -38.26 -4.49
CA LYS A 164 31.84 -37.52 -5.73
C LYS A 164 31.30 -38.44 -6.84
N PRO A 165 30.15 -38.13 -7.43
CA PRO A 165 29.49 -38.98 -8.42
C PRO A 165 30.34 -39.23 -9.66
N ASP A 166 30.36 -40.49 -10.15
CA ASP A 166 30.83 -40.91 -11.45
C ASP A 166 29.70 -41.66 -12.19
N TYR A 167 28.80 -40.90 -12.75
CA TYR A 167 27.59 -41.40 -13.41
C TYR A 167 27.88 -42.35 -14.58
N LYS A 168 29.03 -42.16 -15.28
CA LYS A 168 29.43 -43.09 -16.40
C LYS A 168 29.74 -44.48 -15.86
N LYS A 169 30.45 -44.55 -14.75
CA LYS A 169 30.71 -45.85 -14.09
C LYS A 169 29.42 -46.45 -13.49
N ALA A 170 28.56 -45.58 -12.87
CA ALA A 170 27.28 -46.05 -12.38
C ALA A 170 26.45 -46.74 -13.46
N VAL A 171 26.25 -46.09 -14.63
CA VAL A 171 25.53 -46.67 -15.78
C VAL A 171 26.19 -47.95 -16.30
N SER A 172 27.51 -48.04 -16.28
CA SER A 172 28.21 -49.29 -16.68
C SER A 172 27.89 -50.45 -15.74
N TRP A 173 27.77 -50.18 -14.43
CA TRP A 173 27.45 -51.18 -13.44
C TRP A 173 25.96 -51.54 -13.47
N PHE A 174 25.04 -50.60 -13.64
CA PHE A 174 23.60 -50.87 -13.85
C PHE A 174 23.38 -51.76 -15.08
N ARG A 175 24.17 -51.57 -16.17
CA ARG A 175 24.11 -52.45 -17.33
C ARG A 175 24.57 -53.88 -17.03
N LYS A 176 25.54 -54.04 -16.14
CA LYS A 176 25.98 -55.39 -15.67
C LYS A 176 24.90 -56.04 -14.80
N SER A 177 24.31 -55.26 -13.90
CA SER A 177 23.20 -55.70 -13.06
C SER A 177 22.00 -56.18 -13.89
N ALA A 178 21.59 -55.37 -14.90
CA ALA A 178 20.53 -55.74 -15.81
C ALA A 178 20.85 -57.02 -16.62
N LYS A 179 22.11 -57.23 -17.03
CA LYS A 179 22.54 -58.46 -17.67
C LYS A 179 22.51 -59.69 -16.75
N ALA A 180 22.76 -59.49 -15.46
CA ALA A 180 22.62 -60.51 -14.46
C ALA A 180 21.16 -60.85 -14.10
N GLY A 181 20.20 -60.19 -14.76
CA GLY A 181 18.77 -60.44 -14.57
C GLY A 181 18.14 -59.75 -13.34
N TYR A 182 18.79 -58.70 -12.84
CA TYR A 182 18.22 -57.94 -11.71
C TYR A 182 17.37 -56.77 -12.18
N SER A 183 16.11 -56.74 -11.80
CA SER A 183 15.09 -55.79 -12.29
C SER A 183 15.44 -54.31 -12.00
N TRP A 184 15.96 -54.01 -10.82
CA TRP A 184 16.41 -52.66 -10.46
C TRP A 184 17.60 -52.19 -11.30
N GLY A 185 18.48 -53.07 -11.73
CA GLY A 185 19.56 -52.72 -12.66
C GLY A 185 19.04 -52.22 -14.00
N LEU A 186 18.00 -52.84 -14.55
CA LEU A 186 17.33 -52.39 -15.76
C LEU A 186 16.55 -51.07 -15.54
N TYR A 187 15.86 -50.99 -14.39
CA TYR A 187 15.17 -49.76 -14.00
C TYR A 187 16.14 -48.56 -13.87
N ASN A 188 17.25 -48.73 -13.17
CA ASN A 188 18.26 -47.68 -13.00
C ASN A 188 18.92 -47.28 -14.29
N LEU A 189 19.08 -48.22 -15.23
CA LEU A 189 19.56 -47.91 -16.60
C LEU A 189 18.53 -47.06 -17.36
N ALA A 190 17.23 -47.31 -17.21
CA ALA A 190 16.14 -46.53 -17.73
C ALA A 190 16.13 -45.08 -17.11
N SER A 191 16.25 -45.00 -15.81
CA SER A 191 16.31 -43.73 -15.06
C SER A 191 17.51 -42.87 -15.48
N ALA A 192 18.67 -43.49 -15.69
CA ALA A 192 19.86 -42.79 -16.23
C ALA A 192 19.61 -42.21 -17.64
N SER A 193 18.88 -42.94 -18.49
CA SER A 193 18.50 -42.43 -19.83
C SER A 193 17.44 -41.33 -19.76
N GLU A 194 16.52 -41.42 -18.80
CA GLU A 194 15.50 -40.38 -18.53
C GLU A 194 16.11 -39.07 -18.05
N THR A 195 17.14 -39.13 -17.21
CA THR A 195 17.79 -37.96 -16.61
C THR A 195 19.00 -37.43 -17.34
N GLY A 196 19.57 -38.22 -18.24
CA GLY A 196 20.83 -37.94 -18.95
C GLY A 196 22.07 -38.09 -18.05
N LEU A 197 21.95 -38.66 -16.85
CA LEU A 197 23.06 -38.81 -15.92
C LEU A 197 23.96 -39.99 -16.33
N GLY A 198 25.16 -39.71 -16.85
CA GLY A 198 26.13 -40.73 -17.32
C GLY A 198 25.85 -41.32 -18.69
N THR A 199 24.78 -40.95 -19.34
CA THR A 199 24.40 -41.28 -20.71
C THR A 199 23.74 -40.09 -21.37
N GLU A 200 23.39 -40.17 -22.65
CA GLU A 200 22.60 -39.14 -23.33
C GLU A 200 21.17 -39.15 -22.78
N LEU A 201 20.60 -37.94 -22.65
CA LEU A 201 19.20 -37.74 -22.28
C LEU A 201 18.33 -38.26 -23.44
N ASP A 202 17.61 -39.33 -23.18
CA ASP A 202 16.74 -39.96 -24.16
C ASP A 202 15.50 -40.56 -23.46
N ARG A 203 14.44 -39.78 -23.41
CA ARG A 203 13.19 -40.15 -22.74
C ARG A 203 12.42 -41.26 -23.48
N GLU A 204 12.56 -41.36 -24.78
CA GLU A 204 11.93 -42.44 -25.53
C GLU A 204 12.63 -43.78 -25.24
N LYS A 205 13.94 -43.80 -25.22
CA LYS A 205 14.71 -44.97 -24.81
C LYS A 205 14.44 -45.33 -23.37
N ALA A 206 14.34 -44.36 -22.47
CA ALA A 206 13.98 -44.62 -21.09
C ALA A 206 12.60 -45.28 -20.99
N PHE A 207 11.61 -44.81 -21.75
CA PHE A 207 10.28 -45.39 -21.78
C PHE A 207 10.31 -46.88 -22.26
N TYR A 208 11.04 -47.19 -23.31
CA TYR A 208 11.19 -48.59 -23.75
C TYR A 208 11.93 -49.47 -22.73
N LEU A 209 12.96 -48.98 -22.06
CA LEU A 209 13.65 -49.71 -21.02
C LEU A 209 12.73 -49.95 -19.81
N TYR A 210 11.92 -48.97 -19.40
CA TYR A 210 10.90 -49.20 -18.37
C TYR A 210 9.85 -50.25 -18.81
N GLN A 211 9.46 -50.23 -20.09
CA GLN A 211 8.55 -51.22 -20.63
C GLN A 211 9.16 -52.62 -20.61
N ASP A 212 10.47 -52.77 -20.85
CA ASP A 212 11.19 -54.05 -20.74
C ASP A 212 11.21 -54.53 -19.29
N VAL A 213 11.38 -53.61 -18.28
CA VAL A 213 11.23 -53.98 -16.87
C VAL A 213 9.84 -54.55 -16.63
N LEU A 214 8.81 -53.86 -17.07
CA LEU A 214 7.41 -54.23 -16.86
C LEU A 214 7.01 -55.54 -17.56
N ASN A 215 7.60 -55.84 -18.71
CA ASN A 215 7.33 -57.06 -19.46
C ASN A 215 8.05 -58.29 -18.88
N THR A 216 9.12 -58.07 -18.13
CA THR A 216 10.03 -59.15 -17.68
C THR A 216 9.82 -59.50 -16.21
N TYR A 217 9.39 -58.50 -15.41
CA TYR A 217 9.31 -58.60 -13.95
C TYR A 217 7.93 -58.17 -13.44
N ASP A 218 7.56 -58.68 -12.27
CA ASP A 218 6.31 -58.33 -11.54
C ASP A 218 6.57 -57.89 -10.08
N ASP A 219 7.76 -57.36 -9.87
CA ASP A 219 8.28 -56.91 -8.58
C ASP A 219 8.17 -55.36 -8.38
N ASP A 220 8.79 -54.86 -7.30
CA ASP A 220 8.79 -53.45 -6.96
C ASP A 220 9.42 -52.58 -8.04
N ALA A 221 10.46 -53.07 -8.78
CA ALA A 221 11.05 -52.32 -9.89
C ALA A 221 10.06 -52.14 -11.05
N ALA A 222 9.27 -53.18 -11.36
CA ALA A 222 8.19 -53.13 -12.34
C ALA A 222 7.08 -52.17 -11.91
N ALA A 223 6.74 -52.15 -10.62
CA ALA A 223 5.80 -51.22 -10.06
C ALA A 223 6.26 -49.73 -10.23
N GLN A 224 7.54 -49.48 -9.95
CA GLN A 224 8.12 -48.14 -10.13
C GLN A 224 8.28 -47.78 -11.63
N ALA A 225 8.65 -48.75 -12.48
CA ALA A 225 8.73 -48.55 -13.92
C ALA A 225 7.38 -48.12 -14.52
N ALA A 226 6.29 -48.82 -14.15
CA ALA A 226 4.94 -48.41 -14.54
C ALA A 226 4.59 -46.99 -14.10
N ASN A 227 4.97 -46.62 -12.87
CA ASN A 227 4.78 -45.27 -12.36
C ASN A 227 5.55 -44.22 -13.18
N ARG A 228 6.85 -44.48 -13.46
CA ARG A 228 7.67 -43.56 -14.26
C ARG A 228 7.17 -43.41 -15.70
N MET A 229 6.75 -44.49 -16.34
CA MET A 229 6.13 -44.44 -17.67
C MET A 229 4.88 -43.57 -17.67
N GLY A 230 4.00 -43.72 -16.66
CA GLY A 230 2.81 -42.86 -16.49
C GLY A 230 3.15 -41.37 -16.35
N LEU A 231 4.18 -41.02 -15.57
CA LEU A 231 4.65 -39.65 -15.45
C LEU A 231 5.22 -39.10 -16.78
N LEU A 232 5.98 -39.91 -17.54
CA LEU A 232 6.48 -39.52 -18.85
C LEU A 232 5.36 -39.25 -19.86
N LEU A 233 4.29 -40.05 -19.87
CA LEU A 233 3.11 -39.79 -20.72
C LEU A 233 2.38 -38.52 -20.31
N ARG A 234 2.20 -38.28 -19.02
CA ARG A 234 1.56 -37.07 -18.51
C ARG A 234 2.32 -35.80 -18.94
N GLN A 235 3.66 -35.83 -18.97
CA GLN A 235 4.47 -34.70 -19.44
C GLN A 235 4.24 -34.36 -20.92
N LYS A 236 3.77 -35.31 -21.76
CA LYS A 236 3.43 -35.04 -23.17
C LYS A 236 2.08 -34.34 -23.36
N GLY A 237 1.18 -34.40 -22.36
CA GLY A 237 0.00 -33.55 -22.27
C GLY A 237 -1.26 -34.06 -23.00
N ASP A 238 -1.19 -35.16 -23.77
CA ASP A 238 -2.32 -35.67 -24.58
C ASP A 238 -2.63 -37.17 -24.33
N GLN A 239 -2.02 -37.78 -23.29
CA GLN A 239 -2.07 -39.23 -23.05
C GLN A 239 -2.50 -39.56 -21.61
N ASP A 240 -3.41 -38.78 -21.05
CA ASP A 240 -3.85 -38.95 -19.65
C ASP A 240 -4.49 -40.31 -19.37
N GLU A 241 -5.25 -40.86 -20.31
CA GLU A 241 -5.89 -42.18 -20.15
C GLU A 241 -4.87 -43.31 -20.04
N ASP A 242 -3.83 -43.25 -20.89
CA ASP A 242 -2.75 -44.23 -20.87
C ASP A 242 -1.88 -44.08 -19.61
N ALA A 243 -1.60 -42.83 -19.21
CA ALA A 243 -0.91 -42.54 -17.95
C ALA A 243 -1.70 -43.09 -16.76
N TYR A 244 -3.02 -42.89 -16.73
CA TYR A 244 -3.88 -43.45 -15.69
C TYR A 244 -3.87 -44.99 -15.65
N ALA A 245 -3.85 -45.64 -16.83
CA ALA A 245 -3.78 -47.10 -16.91
C ALA A 245 -2.45 -47.62 -16.31
N LEU A 246 -1.33 -46.92 -16.60
CA LEU A 246 -0.02 -47.26 -16.03
C LEU A 246 0.06 -47.05 -14.52
N PHE A 247 -0.48 -45.92 -14.00
CA PHE A 247 -0.56 -45.69 -12.57
C PHE A 247 -1.41 -46.76 -11.86
N ARG A 248 -2.50 -47.19 -12.47
CA ARG A 248 -3.30 -48.31 -11.93
C ARG A 248 -2.53 -49.62 -11.93
N LEU A 249 -1.73 -49.87 -12.94
CA LEU A 249 -0.88 -51.07 -13.00
C LEU A 249 0.19 -51.03 -11.91
N SER A 250 0.88 -49.90 -11.77
CA SER A 250 1.82 -49.63 -10.70
C SER A 250 1.18 -49.88 -9.32
N ALA A 251 -0.03 -49.36 -9.11
CA ALA A 251 -0.80 -49.59 -7.88
C ALA A 251 -1.15 -51.05 -7.62
N ARG A 252 -1.49 -51.82 -8.65
CA ARG A 252 -1.75 -53.27 -8.53
C ARG A 252 -0.50 -54.04 -8.13
N LEU A 253 0.67 -53.59 -8.59
CA LEU A 253 1.97 -54.16 -8.21
C LEU A 253 2.46 -53.67 -6.84
N GLY A 254 1.64 -52.92 -6.11
CA GLY A 254 1.88 -52.51 -4.71
C GLY A 254 2.47 -51.09 -4.53
N SER A 255 2.79 -50.37 -5.60
CA SER A 255 3.38 -49.04 -5.47
C SER A 255 2.42 -48.03 -4.87
N THR A 256 2.78 -47.42 -3.76
CA THR A 256 2.02 -46.31 -3.15
C THR A 256 2.10 -45.04 -3.98
N TRP A 257 3.20 -44.81 -4.74
CA TRP A 257 3.34 -43.74 -5.71
C TRP A 257 2.38 -43.92 -6.89
N GLY A 258 2.20 -45.15 -7.38
CA GLY A 258 1.20 -45.45 -8.43
C GLY A 258 -0.21 -45.13 -7.96
N MET A 259 -0.55 -45.49 -6.71
CA MET A 259 -1.84 -45.14 -6.08
C MET A 259 -2.02 -43.63 -5.96
N TYR A 260 -0.99 -42.94 -5.49
CA TYR A 260 -1.02 -41.48 -5.34
C TYR A 260 -1.19 -40.76 -6.70
N ASN A 261 -0.38 -41.13 -7.70
CA ASN A 261 -0.43 -40.50 -9.02
C ASN A 261 -1.73 -40.77 -9.77
N ALA A 262 -2.35 -41.96 -9.59
CA ALA A 262 -3.67 -42.25 -10.09
C ALA A 262 -4.74 -41.32 -9.43
N GLY A 263 -4.61 -41.05 -8.14
CA GLY A 263 -5.44 -40.11 -7.42
C GLY A 263 -5.22 -38.66 -7.87
N ALA A 264 -3.98 -38.24 -8.03
CA ALA A 264 -3.60 -36.90 -8.48
C ALA A 264 -4.13 -36.59 -9.90
N LEU A 265 -3.96 -37.52 -10.83
CA LEU A 265 -4.46 -37.36 -12.19
C LEU A 265 -5.98 -37.25 -12.26
N LEU A 266 -6.70 -37.99 -11.40
CA LEU A 266 -8.16 -37.87 -11.30
C LEU A 266 -8.61 -36.56 -10.63
N ARG A 267 -7.83 -36.02 -9.68
CA ARG A 267 -8.09 -34.72 -9.07
C ARG A 267 -7.93 -33.62 -10.10
N ASP A 268 -6.84 -33.65 -10.85
CA ASP A 268 -6.51 -32.63 -11.85
C ASP A 268 -7.41 -32.74 -13.10
N GLY A 269 -7.96 -33.94 -13.34
CA GLY A 269 -8.92 -34.23 -14.39
C GLY A 269 -8.31 -34.91 -15.62
N ILE A 270 -8.76 -36.11 -15.94
CA ILE A 270 -8.44 -36.77 -17.21
C ILE A 270 -9.15 -36.01 -18.35
N ASN A 271 -8.39 -35.53 -19.33
CA ASN A 271 -8.91 -34.67 -20.42
C ASN A 271 -9.74 -33.49 -19.89
N GLY A 272 -9.27 -32.83 -18.79
CA GLY A 272 -9.91 -31.70 -18.17
C GLY A 272 -11.19 -31.99 -17.38
N LYS A 273 -11.48 -33.25 -17.06
CA LYS A 273 -12.65 -33.65 -16.26
C LYS A 273 -12.23 -34.26 -14.92
N PRO A 274 -12.24 -33.51 -13.80
CA PRO A 274 -11.92 -34.03 -12.48
C PRO A 274 -12.91 -35.10 -12.01
N ASP A 275 -12.38 -36.15 -11.33
CA ASP A 275 -13.18 -37.15 -10.60
C ASP A 275 -12.69 -37.26 -9.17
N ILE A 276 -13.13 -36.31 -8.35
CA ILE A 276 -12.71 -36.17 -6.96
C ILE A 276 -13.11 -37.41 -6.12
N ARG A 277 -14.25 -38.04 -6.41
CA ARG A 277 -14.68 -39.25 -5.69
C ARG A 277 -13.70 -40.42 -5.84
N ARG A 278 -13.23 -40.63 -7.09
CA ARG A 278 -12.21 -41.69 -7.33
C ARG A 278 -10.84 -41.25 -6.81
N ALA A 279 -10.49 -39.95 -6.90
CA ALA A 279 -9.25 -39.43 -6.33
C ALA A 279 -9.16 -39.70 -4.82
N ILE A 280 -10.22 -39.38 -4.05
CA ILE A 280 -10.30 -39.66 -2.61
C ILE A 280 -10.07 -41.17 -2.31
N LYS A 281 -10.64 -42.05 -3.10
CA LYS A 281 -10.44 -43.52 -2.92
C LYS A 281 -8.97 -43.89 -3.12
N TRP A 282 -8.34 -43.40 -4.18
CA TRP A 282 -6.95 -43.68 -4.48
C TRP A 282 -6.01 -43.13 -3.40
N PHE A 283 -6.18 -41.88 -2.99
CA PHE A 283 -5.39 -41.30 -1.90
C PHE A 283 -5.60 -42.06 -0.58
N SER A 284 -6.83 -42.50 -0.32
CA SER A 284 -7.09 -43.33 0.86
C SER A 284 -6.40 -44.71 0.80
N HIS A 285 -6.32 -45.32 -0.39
CA HIS A 285 -5.55 -46.55 -0.59
C HIS A 285 -4.07 -46.32 -0.40
N ALA A 286 -3.50 -45.26 -1.00
CA ALA A 286 -2.10 -44.90 -0.83
C ALA A 286 -1.74 -44.65 0.64
N TYR A 287 -2.60 -43.93 1.38
CA TYR A 287 -2.41 -43.74 2.82
C TYR A 287 -2.42 -45.03 3.62
N ASN A 288 -3.40 -45.92 3.36
CA ASN A 288 -3.58 -47.17 4.12
C ASN A 288 -2.53 -48.25 3.80
N SER A 289 -1.77 -48.09 2.74
CA SER A 289 -0.69 -48.98 2.35
C SER A 289 0.61 -48.73 3.12
N TYR A 290 0.69 -47.65 3.89
CA TYR A 290 1.84 -47.27 4.74
C TYR A 290 3.19 -47.25 4.02
N GLY A 291 3.21 -46.87 2.73
CA GLY A 291 4.41 -46.72 1.92
C GLY A 291 4.88 -45.26 1.86
N GLU A 292 5.86 -44.99 1.01
CA GLU A 292 6.51 -43.70 0.85
C GLU A 292 5.54 -42.53 0.52
N ALA A 293 4.52 -42.79 -0.31
CA ALA A 293 3.53 -41.80 -0.70
C ALA A 293 2.40 -41.58 0.31
N SER A 294 2.39 -42.32 1.46
CA SER A 294 1.26 -42.21 2.41
C SER A 294 1.12 -40.83 3.04
N GLY A 295 2.23 -40.17 3.34
CA GLY A 295 2.24 -38.81 3.92
C GLY A 295 1.65 -37.78 2.96
N ILE A 296 2.10 -37.76 1.71
CA ILE A 296 1.60 -36.85 0.66
C ILE A 296 0.15 -37.19 0.30
N ALA A 297 -0.25 -38.44 0.25
CA ALA A 297 -1.64 -38.84 0.00
C ALA A 297 -2.59 -38.33 1.10
N ALA A 298 -2.16 -38.42 2.37
CA ALA A 298 -2.92 -37.86 3.48
C ALA A 298 -3.02 -36.35 3.40
N ASN A 299 -1.95 -35.64 2.98
CA ASN A 299 -1.99 -34.21 2.75
C ASN A 299 -2.99 -33.84 1.63
N SER A 300 -2.94 -34.56 0.51
CA SER A 300 -3.86 -34.34 -0.62
C SER A 300 -5.32 -34.57 -0.24
N LEU A 301 -5.62 -35.56 0.63
CA LEU A 301 -6.95 -35.69 1.23
C LEU A 301 -7.32 -34.47 2.08
N GLY A 302 -6.38 -33.94 2.85
CA GLY A 302 -6.57 -32.74 3.62
C GLY A 302 -6.93 -31.54 2.72
N LEU A 303 -6.19 -31.35 1.65
CA LEU A 303 -6.43 -30.27 0.67
C LEU A 303 -7.80 -30.37 0.01
N ILE A 304 -8.23 -31.58 -0.42
CA ILE A 304 -9.57 -31.79 -0.99
C ILE A 304 -10.67 -31.42 0.02
N TYR A 305 -10.51 -31.77 1.30
CA TYR A 305 -11.49 -31.43 2.32
C TYR A 305 -11.42 -29.97 2.78
N SER A 306 -10.36 -29.24 2.48
CA SER A 306 -10.22 -27.81 2.79
C SER A 306 -10.69 -26.87 1.67
N ASP A 307 -11.02 -27.40 0.51
CA ASP A 307 -11.48 -26.63 -0.64
C ASP A 307 -12.98 -26.40 -0.56
N GLU A 308 -13.39 -25.14 -0.51
CA GLU A 308 -14.77 -24.69 -0.35
C GLU A 308 -15.64 -24.98 -1.58
N ASP A 309 -15.03 -25.14 -2.75
CA ASP A 309 -15.73 -25.40 -4.02
C ASP A 309 -16.21 -26.86 -4.12
N PHE A 310 -15.78 -27.73 -3.22
CA PHE A 310 -16.17 -29.13 -3.26
C PHE A 310 -17.32 -29.49 -2.30
N GLU A 311 -18.21 -30.36 -2.78
CA GLU A 311 -19.34 -30.95 -2.04
C GLU A 311 -18.91 -31.55 -0.66
N TRP A 312 -17.65 -31.92 -0.51
CA TRP A 312 -17.09 -32.57 0.69
C TRP A 312 -16.34 -31.61 1.63
N PHE A 313 -16.42 -30.31 1.38
CA PHE A 313 -15.78 -29.32 2.23
C PHE A 313 -16.00 -29.58 3.72
N SER A 314 -14.93 -29.69 4.47
CA SER A 314 -14.96 -29.83 5.92
C SER A 314 -13.57 -29.58 6.52
N MET A 315 -13.33 -28.39 7.02
CA MET A 315 -12.06 -28.04 7.67
C MET A 315 -11.69 -28.95 8.84
N GLU A 316 -12.68 -29.51 9.56
CA GLU A 316 -12.39 -30.49 10.61
C GLU A 316 -11.80 -31.80 10.07
N LYS A 317 -12.33 -32.31 8.94
CA LYS A 317 -11.79 -33.49 8.27
C LYS A 317 -10.43 -33.18 7.67
N ALA A 318 -10.26 -32.01 7.04
CA ALA A 318 -8.98 -31.54 6.51
C ALA A 318 -7.90 -31.57 7.61
N CYS A 319 -8.17 -30.95 8.76
CA CYS A 319 -7.24 -30.96 9.89
C CYS A 319 -6.91 -32.36 10.44
N ARG A 320 -7.87 -33.32 10.39
CA ARG A 320 -7.60 -34.71 10.76
C ARG A 320 -6.62 -35.36 9.79
N TRP A 321 -6.78 -35.10 8.49
CA TRP A 321 -5.90 -35.64 7.47
C TRP A 321 -4.51 -34.98 7.49
N PHE A 322 -4.42 -33.68 7.66
CA PHE A 322 -3.13 -32.98 7.83
C PHE A 322 -2.38 -33.48 9.06
N ARG A 323 -3.10 -33.80 10.16
CA ARG A 323 -2.46 -34.41 11.35
C ARG A 323 -1.90 -35.82 11.08
N LYS A 324 -2.62 -36.63 10.30
CA LYS A 324 -2.13 -37.95 9.87
C LYS A 324 -0.91 -37.82 8.98
N SER A 325 -0.95 -36.89 8.01
CA SER A 325 0.19 -36.58 7.15
C SER A 325 1.41 -36.14 7.95
N ALA A 326 1.24 -35.19 8.87
CA ALA A 326 2.30 -34.75 9.77
C ALA A 326 2.88 -35.90 10.62
N SER A 327 2.03 -36.84 11.10
CA SER A 327 2.48 -38.00 11.88
C SER A 327 3.29 -39.00 11.06
N LEU A 328 3.20 -38.95 9.72
CA LEU A 328 4.00 -39.74 8.80
C LEU A 328 5.27 -39.01 8.33
N GLY A 329 5.59 -37.87 8.92
CA GLY A 329 6.80 -37.11 8.61
C GLY A 329 6.72 -36.28 7.32
N TYR A 330 5.55 -35.97 6.81
CA TYR A 330 5.42 -35.13 5.62
C TYR A 330 5.26 -33.64 6.02
N GLY A 331 6.22 -32.80 5.64
CA GLY A 331 6.34 -31.40 6.08
C GLY A 331 5.12 -30.55 5.71
N TRP A 332 4.62 -30.64 4.48
CA TRP A 332 3.42 -29.89 4.06
C TRP A 332 2.18 -30.25 4.89
N GLY A 333 2.06 -31.48 5.38
CA GLY A 333 0.97 -31.87 6.27
C GLY A 333 1.05 -31.17 7.64
N ALA A 334 2.26 -31.04 8.17
CA ALA A 334 2.51 -30.28 9.39
C ALA A 334 2.31 -28.78 9.17
N TYR A 335 2.78 -28.24 8.06
CA TYR A 335 2.59 -26.86 7.63
C TYR A 335 1.11 -26.47 7.55
N ASN A 336 0.31 -27.21 6.77
CA ASN A 336 -1.11 -26.94 6.61
C ASN A 336 -1.89 -27.06 7.94
N LEU A 337 -1.50 -28.01 8.80
CA LEU A 337 -2.09 -28.09 10.14
C LEU A 337 -1.73 -26.92 11.02
N ALA A 338 -0.52 -26.39 10.89
CA ALA A 338 -0.06 -25.22 11.62
C ALA A 338 -0.85 -23.96 11.22
N ASP A 339 -1.06 -23.74 9.90
CA ASP A 339 -1.91 -22.69 9.37
C ASP A 339 -3.32 -22.73 9.98
N ASN A 340 -3.91 -23.92 10.00
CA ASN A 340 -5.24 -24.10 10.57
C ASN A 340 -5.30 -23.79 12.07
N TYR A 341 -4.24 -24.08 12.84
CA TYR A 341 -4.17 -23.66 14.25
C TYR A 341 -3.92 -22.15 14.41
N ALA A 342 -3.18 -21.52 13.49
CA ALA A 342 -2.93 -20.08 13.49
C ALA A 342 -4.19 -19.28 13.15
N LEU A 343 -5.06 -19.82 12.30
CA LEU A 343 -6.28 -19.16 11.83
C LEU A 343 -7.55 -19.63 12.53
N GLY A 344 -7.49 -20.72 13.31
CA GLY A 344 -8.66 -21.32 13.96
C GLY A 344 -9.63 -22.03 13.00
N ARG A 345 -9.16 -22.51 11.83
CA ARG A 345 -9.97 -23.15 10.80
C ARG A 345 -10.09 -24.65 11.05
N GLY A 346 -11.28 -25.18 11.31
CA GLY A 346 -11.52 -26.60 11.61
C GLY A 346 -10.89 -27.14 12.89
N VAL A 347 -10.12 -26.31 13.61
CA VAL A 347 -9.54 -26.57 14.92
C VAL A 347 -9.64 -25.31 15.77
N LYS A 348 -9.67 -25.47 17.10
CA LYS A 348 -9.64 -24.31 17.98
C LYS A 348 -8.31 -23.55 17.81
N TYR A 349 -8.42 -22.24 17.58
CA TYR A 349 -7.29 -21.33 17.54
C TYR A 349 -6.26 -21.61 18.64
N ASN A 350 -4.99 -21.78 18.26
CA ASN A 350 -3.92 -22.07 19.21
C ASN A 350 -2.52 -21.74 18.63
N PRO A 351 -2.00 -20.54 18.87
CA PRO A 351 -0.72 -20.12 18.31
C PRO A 351 0.48 -20.96 18.77
N LYS A 352 0.43 -21.53 19.99
CA LYS A 352 1.49 -22.43 20.48
C LYS A 352 1.56 -23.74 19.69
N LYS A 353 0.39 -24.26 19.29
CA LYS A 353 0.34 -25.43 18.42
C LYS A 353 0.75 -25.11 16.99
N ALA A 354 0.38 -23.92 16.48
CA ALA A 354 0.84 -23.46 15.19
C ALA A 354 2.36 -23.44 15.12
N ILE A 355 3.02 -22.79 16.09
CA ILE A 355 4.48 -22.77 16.19
C ILE A 355 5.05 -24.20 16.25
N LYS A 356 4.46 -25.09 17.08
CA LYS A 356 4.93 -26.46 17.19
C LYS A 356 4.91 -27.19 15.84
N TYR A 357 3.81 -27.06 15.09
CA TYR A 357 3.67 -27.78 13.82
C TYR A 357 4.49 -27.16 12.69
N TYR A 358 4.65 -25.81 12.64
CA TYR A 358 5.62 -25.20 11.72
C TYR A 358 7.06 -25.60 12.04
N THR A 359 7.43 -25.66 13.33
CA THR A 359 8.75 -26.17 13.72
C THR A 359 8.93 -27.63 13.27
N MET A 360 7.88 -28.45 13.43
CA MET A 360 7.90 -29.83 12.95
C MET A 360 8.06 -29.90 11.43
N ALA A 361 7.37 -29.03 10.67
CA ALA A 361 7.52 -28.94 9.22
C ALA A 361 8.94 -28.53 8.81
N TYR A 362 9.51 -27.55 9.52
CA TYR A 362 10.90 -27.13 9.30
C TYR A 362 11.91 -28.26 9.53
N GLU A 363 11.69 -29.08 10.55
CA GLU A 363 12.59 -30.19 10.95
C GLU A 363 12.54 -31.41 10.02
N GLN A 364 11.59 -31.48 9.07
CA GLN A 364 11.50 -32.59 8.10
C GLN A 364 12.59 -32.50 7.02
N ASP A 365 13.20 -31.33 6.83
CA ASP A 365 14.22 -31.05 5.80
C ASP A 365 13.74 -31.43 4.38
N ASP A 366 12.47 -31.09 4.12
CA ASP A 366 11.78 -31.28 2.85
C ASP A 366 11.40 -29.93 2.20
N GLU A 367 10.65 -29.98 1.11
CA GLU A 367 10.20 -28.79 0.35
C GLU A 367 9.40 -27.78 1.22
N ALA A 368 8.76 -28.22 2.30
CA ALA A 368 7.99 -27.33 3.18
C ALA A 368 8.87 -26.59 4.20
N SER A 369 10.12 -27.01 4.38
CA SER A 369 10.98 -26.52 5.47
C SER A 369 11.28 -25.03 5.35
N GLY A 370 11.55 -24.55 4.14
CA GLY A 370 11.79 -23.13 3.84
C GLY A 370 10.57 -22.26 4.12
N GLU A 371 9.41 -22.68 3.65
CA GLU A 371 8.13 -22.01 3.86
C GLU A 371 7.73 -22.02 5.34
N ALA A 372 7.91 -23.14 6.03
CA ALA A 372 7.62 -23.24 7.46
C ALA A 372 8.48 -22.29 8.29
N ALA A 373 9.76 -22.17 7.95
CA ALA A 373 10.66 -21.19 8.58
C ALA A 373 10.20 -19.76 8.30
N ASN A 374 9.78 -19.44 7.07
CA ASN A 374 9.22 -18.15 6.72
C ASN A 374 7.96 -17.83 7.53
N ARG A 375 7.02 -18.77 7.62
CA ARG A 375 5.79 -18.58 8.43
C ARG A 375 6.08 -18.38 9.91
N LEU A 376 7.08 -19.07 10.47
CA LEU A 376 7.54 -18.81 11.83
C LEU A 376 8.08 -17.40 11.99
N GLY A 377 8.82 -16.90 11.01
CA GLY A 377 9.28 -15.52 10.96
C GLY A 377 8.10 -14.53 11.00
N MET A 378 7.11 -14.69 10.12
CA MET A 378 5.90 -13.87 10.06
C MET A 378 5.10 -13.90 11.37
N LEU A 379 4.98 -15.07 12.02
CA LEU A 379 4.27 -15.19 13.29
C LEU A 379 4.94 -14.39 14.41
N TYR A 380 6.28 -14.35 14.44
CA TYR A 380 7.01 -13.54 15.43
C TYR A 380 7.10 -12.08 15.05
N GLU A 381 7.05 -11.71 13.76
CA GLU A 381 7.02 -10.34 13.29
C GLU A 381 5.69 -9.66 13.60
N ASN A 382 4.58 -10.29 13.24
CA ASN A 382 3.25 -9.71 13.36
C ASN A 382 2.59 -9.98 14.73
N GLY A 383 3.06 -11.02 15.43
CA GLY A 383 2.40 -11.54 16.62
C GLY A 383 1.06 -12.20 16.28
N LEU A 384 0.43 -12.75 17.27
CA LEU A 384 -0.93 -13.30 17.22
C LEU A 384 -1.59 -13.11 18.60
N PRO A 385 -2.92 -13.18 18.73
CA PRO A 385 -3.57 -13.19 20.03
C PRO A 385 -2.98 -14.29 20.93
N GLY A 386 -2.25 -13.89 21.99
CA GLY A 386 -1.52 -14.79 22.88
C GLY A 386 -0.07 -15.11 22.48
N LEU A 387 0.44 -14.46 21.45
CA LEU A 387 1.85 -14.47 21.04
C LEU A 387 2.30 -13.02 20.81
N SER A 388 3.24 -12.54 21.64
CA SER A 388 3.81 -11.20 21.47
C SER A 388 4.75 -11.14 20.27
N VAL A 389 4.83 -9.97 19.67
CA VAL A 389 5.83 -9.62 18.63
C VAL A 389 7.24 -9.83 19.19
N ASP A 390 8.11 -10.44 18.39
CA ASP A 390 9.52 -10.66 18.70
C ASP A 390 10.35 -10.61 17.41
N PHE A 391 10.75 -9.41 17.03
CA PHE A 391 11.53 -9.17 15.80
C PHE A 391 12.87 -9.91 15.76
N SER A 392 13.49 -10.17 16.91
CA SER A 392 14.76 -10.92 16.96
C SER A 392 14.57 -12.37 16.56
N LYS A 393 13.47 -13.00 17.02
CA LYS A 393 13.11 -14.35 16.58
C LYS A 393 12.64 -14.37 15.13
N ALA A 394 11.85 -13.39 14.70
CA ALA A 394 11.44 -13.26 13.30
C ALA A 394 12.67 -13.23 12.38
N LEU A 395 13.64 -12.37 12.67
CA LEU A 395 14.88 -12.27 11.91
C LEU A 395 15.66 -13.58 11.86
N ALA A 396 15.71 -14.31 12.99
CA ALA A 396 16.41 -15.61 13.06
C ALA A 396 15.72 -16.68 12.18
N TRP A 397 14.39 -16.69 12.14
CA TRP A 397 13.64 -17.63 11.33
C TRP A 397 13.69 -17.30 9.84
N TYR A 398 13.59 -16.02 9.46
CA TYR A 398 13.77 -15.60 8.07
C TYR A 398 15.16 -15.97 7.52
N ARG A 399 16.22 -15.83 8.34
CA ARG A 399 17.57 -16.29 7.94
C ARG A 399 17.60 -17.79 7.65
N LYS A 400 16.97 -18.61 8.48
CA LYS A 400 16.86 -20.06 8.24
C LYS A 400 16.08 -20.37 6.94
N SER A 401 15.03 -19.63 6.68
CA SER A 401 14.27 -19.75 5.43
C SER A 401 15.15 -19.42 4.21
N VAL A 402 15.94 -18.34 4.30
CA VAL A 402 16.92 -17.97 3.26
C VAL A 402 18.01 -19.00 3.06
N ASP A 403 18.50 -19.62 4.15
CA ASP A 403 19.52 -20.68 4.08
C ASP A 403 18.98 -21.92 3.34
N LEU A 404 17.67 -22.15 3.37
CA LEU A 404 16.97 -23.20 2.64
C LEU A 404 16.54 -22.77 1.21
N GLY A 405 16.91 -21.56 0.78
CA GLY A 405 16.63 -21.07 -0.56
C GLY A 405 15.18 -20.68 -0.81
N CYS A 406 14.42 -20.30 0.21
CA CYS A 406 13.03 -19.88 0.09
C CYS A 406 12.94 -18.41 -0.38
N ALA A 407 12.28 -18.13 -1.49
CA ALA A 407 12.14 -16.78 -2.04
C ALA A 407 11.30 -15.85 -1.15
N PRO A 408 10.14 -16.26 -0.59
CA PRO A 408 9.44 -15.47 0.42
C PRO A 408 10.32 -15.10 1.61
N GLY A 409 11.17 -16.02 2.08
CA GLY A 409 12.12 -15.73 3.16
C GLY A 409 13.15 -14.66 2.82
N LEU A 410 13.61 -14.61 1.56
CA LEU A 410 14.47 -13.53 1.08
C LEU A 410 13.75 -12.19 1.09
N TYR A 411 12.50 -12.15 0.59
CA TYR A 411 11.68 -10.96 0.54
C TYR A 411 11.40 -10.39 1.95
N ASP A 412 10.96 -11.24 2.88
CA ASP A 412 10.63 -10.82 4.24
C ASP A 412 11.87 -10.43 5.04
N LEU A 413 13.00 -11.14 4.86
CA LEU A 413 14.28 -10.75 5.47
C LEU A 413 14.75 -9.38 4.94
N ALA A 414 14.56 -9.12 3.65
CA ALA A 414 14.84 -7.82 3.05
C ALA A 414 13.98 -6.74 3.71
N GLY A 415 12.68 -6.98 3.91
CA GLY A 415 11.76 -6.09 4.61
C GLY A 415 12.20 -5.76 6.05
N MET A 416 12.74 -6.73 6.76
CA MET A 416 13.30 -6.51 8.11
C MET A 416 14.47 -5.53 8.09
N TYR A 417 15.40 -5.66 7.13
CA TYR A 417 16.51 -4.72 6.96
C TYR A 417 16.05 -3.37 6.41
N ASP A 418 15.07 -3.36 5.52
CA ASP A 418 14.48 -2.18 4.92
C ASP A 418 13.84 -1.26 5.96
N GLN A 419 13.14 -1.85 6.93
CA GLN A 419 12.42 -1.12 7.98
C GLN A 419 13.19 -1.02 9.30
N GLY A 420 14.33 -1.72 9.45
CA GLY A 420 15.08 -1.76 10.70
C GLY A 420 14.39 -2.52 11.83
N LYS A 421 13.53 -3.50 11.51
CA LYS A 421 12.81 -4.32 12.49
C LYS A 421 13.72 -5.41 13.06
N GLY A 422 14.02 -5.35 14.35
CA GLY A 422 14.89 -6.31 15.03
C GLY A 422 16.37 -6.26 14.67
N CYS A 423 16.75 -5.33 13.80
CA CYS A 423 18.12 -5.04 13.38
C CYS A 423 18.26 -3.56 13.05
N THR A 424 19.49 -3.10 12.81
CA THR A 424 19.72 -1.76 12.26
C THR A 424 19.19 -1.72 10.81
N MET A 425 18.53 -0.61 10.45
CA MET A 425 18.10 -0.37 9.07
C MET A 425 19.31 -0.39 8.13
N ASP A 426 19.23 -1.18 7.07
CA ASP A 426 20.30 -1.37 6.09
C ASP A 426 19.69 -1.54 4.69
N LYS A 427 19.52 -0.43 3.99
CA LYS A 427 18.91 -0.40 2.66
C LYS A 427 19.74 -1.10 1.58
N GLU A 428 21.07 -1.06 1.69
CA GLU A 428 21.96 -1.75 0.74
C GLU A 428 21.77 -3.26 0.83
N LYS A 429 21.72 -3.78 2.07
CA LYS A 429 21.48 -5.20 2.30
C LYS A 429 20.07 -5.62 1.94
N ALA A 430 19.08 -4.76 2.19
CA ALA A 430 17.71 -5.00 1.76
C ALA A 430 17.63 -5.12 0.23
N LEU A 431 18.24 -4.21 -0.52
CA LEU A 431 18.32 -4.27 -1.99
C LEU A 431 18.94 -5.57 -2.49
N GLN A 432 20.09 -5.99 -1.93
CA GLN A 432 20.74 -7.25 -2.33
C GLN A 432 19.84 -8.48 -2.11
N LEU A 433 19.07 -8.48 -1.03
CA LEU A 433 18.15 -9.57 -0.74
C LEU A 433 16.91 -9.54 -1.65
N TYR A 434 16.35 -8.35 -1.91
CA TYR A 434 15.25 -8.19 -2.87
C TYR A 434 15.68 -8.56 -4.30
N GLU A 435 16.88 -8.17 -4.76
CA GLU A 435 17.44 -8.58 -6.05
C GLU A 435 17.55 -10.11 -6.14
N ARG A 436 18.05 -10.76 -5.09
CA ARG A 436 18.09 -12.23 -5.03
C ARG A 436 16.69 -12.86 -5.05
N ALA A 437 15.71 -12.27 -4.35
CA ALA A 437 14.33 -12.74 -4.38
C ALA A 437 13.72 -12.58 -5.80
N TYR A 438 14.02 -11.48 -6.49
CA TYR A 438 13.61 -11.27 -7.87
C TYR A 438 14.20 -12.32 -8.84
N ASP A 439 15.48 -12.63 -8.69
CA ASP A 439 16.20 -13.59 -9.57
C ASP A 439 15.69 -15.04 -9.43
N MET A 440 14.97 -15.37 -8.37
CA MET A 440 14.39 -16.71 -8.18
C MET A 440 13.17 -16.98 -9.06
N VAL A 441 12.61 -15.95 -9.73
CA VAL A 441 11.45 -16.08 -10.64
C VAL A 441 10.28 -16.82 -10.00
N ASP A 442 9.92 -16.39 -8.80
CA ASP A 442 8.84 -16.92 -7.97
C ASP A 442 7.72 -15.88 -7.82
N GLU A 443 6.63 -16.23 -7.13
CA GLU A 443 5.49 -15.35 -6.87
C GLU A 443 5.88 -14.00 -6.25
N VAL A 444 6.97 -13.96 -5.46
CA VAL A 444 7.46 -12.73 -4.83
C VAL A 444 8.34 -11.84 -5.72
N SER A 445 8.73 -12.31 -6.92
CA SER A 445 9.65 -11.56 -7.81
C SER A 445 9.14 -10.18 -8.16
N GLY A 446 7.87 -10.08 -8.54
CA GLY A 446 7.22 -8.81 -8.86
C GLY A 446 7.18 -7.85 -7.68
N TYR A 447 6.81 -8.36 -6.51
CA TYR A 447 6.80 -7.56 -5.27
C TYR A 447 8.20 -7.09 -4.88
N ALA A 448 9.22 -7.95 -5.03
CA ALA A 448 10.60 -7.57 -4.77
C ALA A 448 11.05 -6.45 -5.71
N ALA A 449 10.72 -6.51 -6.99
CA ALA A 449 11.00 -5.46 -7.96
C ALA A 449 10.29 -4.14 -7.61
N CYS A 450 9.02 -4.17 -7.18
CA CYS A 450 8.31 -2.98 -6.68
C CYS A 450 9.05 -2.34 -5.50
N ARG A 451 9.42 -3.15 -4.49
CA ARG A 451 10.13 -2.63 -3.29
C ARG A 451 11.49 -2.04 -3.63
N ILE A 452 12.23 -2.63 -4.57
CA ILE A 452 13.49 -2.05 -5.07
C ILE A 452 13.23 -0.67 -5.71
N GLY A 453 12.19 -0.57 -6.53
CA GLY A 453 11.76 0.69 -7.15
C GLY A 453 11.45 1.77 -6.10
N GLU A 454 10.68 1.43 -5.08
CA GLU A 454 10.33 2.33 -3.98
C GLU A 454 11.57 2.80 -3.19
N ILE A 455 12.51 1.89 -2.89
CA ILE A 455 13.73 2.25 -2.16
C ILE A 455 14.55 3.25 -2.97
N TYR A 456 14.69 3.07 -4.30
CA TYR A 456 15.37 4.03 -5.16
C TYR A 456 14.60 5.35 -5.31
N LYS A 457 13.26 5.33 -5.32
CA LYS A 457 12.41 6.54 -5.35
C LYS A 457 12.52 7.33 -4.07
N ALA A 458 12.39 6.68 -2.91
CA ALA A 458 12.41 7.33 -1.61
C ALA A 458 13.79 7.88 -1.22
N GLY A 459 14.89 7.22 -1.62
CA GLY A 459 16.24 7.66 -1.34
C GLY A 459 16.63 7.65 0.15
N ILE A 460 15.87 6.94 0.99
CA ILE A 460 16.14 6.88 2.44
C ILE A 460 17.29 5.89 2.68
N GLY A 461 18.43 6.39 3.17
CA GLY A 461 19.62 5.56 3.43
C GLY A 461 20.49 5.27 2.19
N ILE A 462 20.02 5.60 1.00
CA ILE A 462 20.77 5.58 -0.28
C ILE A 462 20.49 6.87 -1.04
N ARG A 463 21.22 7.15 -2.11
CA ARG A 463 20.87 8.27 -3.01
C ARG A 463 19.64 7.92 -3.86
N PRO A 464 18.65 8.82 -3.94
CA PRO A 464 17.51 8.59 -4.82
C PRO A 464 17.98 8.49 -6.29
N ASP A 465 17.41 7.54 -7.02
CA ASP A 465 17.70 7.31 -8.43
C ASP A 465 16.39 6.96 -9.16
N MET A 466 15.73 7.98 -9.71
CA MET A 466 14.44 7.83 -10.38
C MET A 466 14.53 6.95 -11.64
N LYS A 467 15.68 6.92 -12.34
CA LYS A 467 15.86 6.04 -13.50
C LYS A 467 15.90 4.58 -13.11
N LYS A 468 16.58 4.28 -11.99
CA LYS A 468 16.57 2.91 -11.45
C LYS A 468 15.20 2.53 -10.89
N ALA A 469 14.50 3.46 -10.21
CA ALA A 469 13.16 3.24 -9.74
C ALA A 469 12.23 2.87 -10.90
N PHE A 470 12.22 3.67 -11.97
CA PHE A 470 11.45 3.42 -13.18
C PHE A 470 11.78 2.05 -13.81
N PHE A 471 13.07 1.74 -13.97
CA PHE A 471 13.53 0.44 -14.50
C PHE A 471 12.97 -0.75 -13.70
N TRP A 472 12.97 -0.66 -12.37
CA TRP A 472 12.46 -1.74 -11.53
C TRP A 472 10.94 -1.83 -11.54
N TYR A 473 10.23 -0.70 -11.66
CA TYR A 473 8.78 -0.73 -11.84
C TYR A 473 8.36 -1.35 -13.18
N GLU A 474 9.12 -1.12 -14.28
CA GLU A 474 8.87 -1.82 -15.54
C GLU A 474 8.98 -3.34 -15.38
N ARG A 475 9.99 -3.82 -14.67
CA ARG A 475 10.16 -5.25 -14.38
C ARG A 475 9.08 -5.81 -13.47
N ALA A 476 8.68 -5.06 -12.46
CA ALA A 476 7.56 -5.44 -11.61
C ALA A 476 6.24 -5.54 -12.40
N ALA A 477 6.06 -4.68 -13.40
CA ALA A 477 4.89 -4.68 -14.26
C ALA A 477 4.78 -5.94 -15.15
N GLU A 478 5.90 -6.62 -15.45
CA GLU A 478 5.90 -7.91 -16.14
C GLU A 478 5.16 -9.01 -15.34
N SER A 479 5.10 -8.86 -14.01
CA SER A 479 4.34 -9.75 -13.11
C SER A 479 2.87 -9.38 -12.96
N HIS A 480 2.37 -8.43 -13.76
CA HIS A 480 0.97 -7.95 -13.73
C HIS A 480 0.48 -7.45 -12.37
N LEU A 481 1.38 -6.87 -11.56
CA LEU A 481 1.03 -6.28 -10.27
C LEU A 481 0.38 -4.90 -10.45
N GLU A 482 -0.77 -4.69 -9.82
CA GLU A 482 -1.47 -3.41 -9.84
C GLU A 482 -0.63 -2.25 -9.28
N GLU A 483 0.11 -2.50 -8.21
CA GLU A 483 1.05 -1.57 -7.58
C GLU A 483 2.12 -1.08 -8.57
N ALA A 484 2.70 -1.99 -9.37
CA ALA A 484 3.69 -1.66 -10.38
C ALA A 484 3.10 -0.82 -11.52
N PHE A 485 1.88 -1.16 -11.96
CA PHE A 485 1.19 -0.37 -12.98
C PHE A 485 0.87 1.03 -12.47
N PHE A 486 0.44 1.15 -11.22
CA PHE A 486 0.18 2.44 -10.59
C PHE A 486 1.46 3.27 -10.47
N ALA A 487 2.57 2.69 -9.98
CA ALA A 487 3.86 3.36 -9.85
C ALA A 487 4.41 3.84 -11.21
N LEU A 488 4.25 3.05 -12.29
CA LEU A 488 4.60 3.50 -13.64
C LEU A 488 3.72 4.66 -14.10
N GLY A 489 2.44 4.63 -13.78
CA GLY A 489 1.54 5.76 -14.03
C GLY A 489 2.06 7.05 -13.40
N GLU A 490 2.45 7.01 -12.12
CA GLU A 490 3.06 8.16 -11.42
C GLU A 490 4.38 8.61 -12.07
N CYS A 491 5.24 7.65 -12.46
CA CYS A 491 6.49 7.97 -13.13
C CYS A 491 6.28 8.76 -14.42
N TYR A 492 5.33 8.35 -15.26
CA TYR A 492 4.99 9.08 -16.49
C TYR A 492 4.26 10.39 -16.22
N GLU A 493 3.42 10.47 -15.20
CA GLU A 493 2.71 11.68 -14.84
C GLU A 493 3.65 12.80 -14.37
N HIS A 494 4.63 12.44 -13.53
CA HIS A 494 5.53 13.41 -12.92
C HIS A 494 6.89 13.53 -13.62
N GLY A 495 7.17 12.68 -14.60
CA GLY A 495 8.49 12.65 -15.27
C GLY A 495 9.57 12.03 -14.36
N GLU A 496 9.22 11.09 -13.49
CA GLU A 496 10.14 10.45 -12.55
C GLU A 496 10.89 9.29 -13.23
N GLY A 497 12.12 9.55 -13.64
CA GLY A 497 12.97 8.56 -14.33
C GLY A 497 12.72 8.42 -15.84
N THR A 498 11.70 9.05 -16.35
CA THR A 498 11.31 9.14 -17.76
C THR A 498 10.88 10.57 -18.11
N GLU A 499 10.60 10.87 -19.38
CA GLU A 499 9.95 12.12 -19.75
C GLU A 499 8.46 12.07 -19.36
N PRO A 500 7.87 13.19 -18.88
CA PRO A 500 6.47 13.22 -18.51
C PRO A 500 5.58 12.99 -19.75
N ASP A 501 4.62 12.09 -19.62
CA ASP A 501 3.66 11.73 -20.67
C ASP A 501 2.31 11.33 -20.06
N SER A 502 1.35 12.24 -20.13
CA SER A 502 0.01 12.04 -19.55
C SER A 502 -0.79 10.92 -20.23
N GLU A 503 -0.55 10.63 -21.53
CA GLU A 503 -1.26 9.53 -22.21
C GLU A 503 -0.69 8.18 -21.78
N GLN A 504 0.64 8.06 -21.63
CA GLN A 504 1.25 6.87 -21.06
C GLN A 504 0.83 6.68 -19.61
N ALA A 505 0.83 7.75 -18.80
CA ALA A 505 0.34 7.69 -17.42
C ALA A 505 -1.08 7.12 -17.34
N MET A 506 -2.01 7.67 -18.13
CA MET A 506 -3.38 7.14 -18.19
C MET A 506 -3.46 5.68 -18.65
N THR A 507 -2.59 5.27 -19.56
CA THR A 507 -2.54 3.88 -20.04
C THR A 507 -2.15 2.91 -18.91
N TRP A 508 -1.15 3.28 -18.11
CA TRP A 508 -0.71 2.48 -16.97
C TRP A 508 -1.72 2.49 -15.82
N TYR A 509 -2.34 3.64 -15.52
CA TYR A 509 -3.41 3.71 -14.54
C TYR A 509 -4.64 2.88 -14.96
N LYS A 510 -4.99 2.81 -16.27
CA LYS A 510 -6.06 1.93 -16.76
C LYS A 510 -5.73 0.46 -16.50
N LYS A 511 -4.48 0.04 -16.73
CA LYS A 511 -4.04 -1.33 -16.40
C LYS A 511 -4.14 -1.60 -14.89
N ALA A 512 -3.74 -0.65 -14.04
CA ALA A 512 -3.88 -0.79 -12.60
C ALA A 512 -5.36 -0.92 -12.18
N TYR A 513 -6.26 -0.12 -12.78
CA TYR A 513 -7.70 -0.22 -12.56
C TYR A 513 -8.26 -1.58 -13.01
N ASP A 514 -7.86 -2.07 -14.20
CA ASP A 514 -8.36 -3.33 -14.77
C ASP A 514 -7.93 -4.56 -13.96
N CYS A 515 -6.85 -4.48 -13.20
CA CYS A 515 -6.45 -5.54 -12.26
C CYS A 515 -7.41 -5.65 -11.07
N GLY A 516 -8.10 -4.56 -10.72
CA GLY A 516 -8.86 -4.47 -9.47
C GLY A 516 -7.94 -4.29 -8.26
N GLY A 517 -8.47 -4.48 -7.06
CA GLY A 517 -7.70 -4.42 -5.83
C GLY A 517 -7.52 -3.01 -5.26
N GLU A 518 -6.49 -2.83 -4.42
CA GLU A 518 -6.32 -1.62 -3.61
C GLU A 518 -6.02 -0.36 -4.46
N TYR A 519 -5.34 -0.52 -5.60
CA TYR A 519 -4.93 0.59 -6.45
C TYR A 519 -5.99 1.00 -7.49
N ALA A 520 -7.04 0.22 -7.72
CA ALA A 520 -8.07 0.51 -8.71
C ALA A 520 -8.78 1.86 -8.47
N GLY A 521 -9.17 2.12 -7.22
CA GLY A 521 -9.79 3.39 -6.83
C GLY A 521 -8.85 4.58 -6.99
N ARG A 522 -7.59 4.43 -6.61
CA ARG A 522 -6.55 5.45 -6.77
C ARG A 522 -6.27 5.74 -8.24
N ALA A 523 -6.11 4.70 -9.05
CA ALA A 523 -5.81 4.81 -10.48
C ALA A 523 -6.93 5.52 -11.24
N SER A 524 -8.19 5.16 -10.99
CA SER A 524 -9.34 5.82 -11.61
C SER A 524 -9.48 7.28 -11.21
N CYS A 525 -9.17 7.63 -9.97
CA CYS A 525 -9.11 9.02 -9.51
C CYS A 525 -8.00 9.80 -10.25
N ARG A 526 -6.77 9.24 -10.37
CA ARG A 526 -5.67 9.89 -11.10
C ARG A 526 -6.01 10.12 -12.58
N ILE A 527 -6.65 9.17 -13.25
CA ILE A 527 -7.13 9.34 -14.64
C ILE A 527 -8.07 10.55 -14.74
N ALA A 528 -9.02 10.68 -13.82
CA ALA A 528 -9.95 11.81 -13.80
C ALA A 528 -9.20 13.14 -13.65
N LEU A 529 -8.24 13.24 -12.73
CA LEU A 529 -7.44 14.45 -12.50
C LEU A 529 -6.55 14.81 -13.69
N ILE A 530 -5.94 13.82 -14.36
CA ILE A 530 -5.14 14.07 -15.58
C ILE A 530 -6.03 14.58 -16.72
N LEU A 531 -7.22 14.02 -16.89
CA LEU A 531 -8.18 14.48 -17.90
C LEU A 531 -8.59 15.93 -17.67
N GLU A 532 -8.80 16.32 -16.41
CA GLU A 532 -9.14 17.70 -16.03
C GLU A 532 -8.00 18.68 -16.35
N GLN A 533 -6.74 18.31 -16.12
CA GLN A 533 -5.59 19.19 -16.27
C GLN A 533 -5.10 19.32 -17.72
N CYS A 534 -5.19 18.25 -18.52
CA CYS A 534 -4.49 18.15 -19.80
C CYS A 534 -5.34 18.38 -21.04
N ARG A 535 -6.65 18.54 -20.92
CA ARG A 535 -7.55 18.71 -22.04
C ARG A 535 -8.36 20.01 -21.98
N GLU A 536 -8.72 20.53 -23.15
CA GLU A 536 -9.61 21.69 -23.24
C GLU A 536 -11.00 21.33 -22.65
N PRO A 537 -11.56 22.20 -21.81
CA PRO A 537 -12.88 21.97 -21.19
C PRO A 537 -13.98 21.73 -22.21
N SER A 538 -14.75 20.67 -22.03
CA SER A 538 -15.92 20.36 -22.85
C SER A 538 -16.92 19.52 -22.06
N GLU A 539 -18.20 19.56 -22.46
CA GLU A 539 -19.26 18.79 -21.79
C GLU A 539 -19.04 17.27 -21.91
N GLU A 540 -18.43 16.79 -22.99
CA GLU A 540 -18.06 15.39 -23.16
C GLU A 540 -16.93 14.99 -22.23
N LEU A 541 -15.94 15.86 -22.04
CA LEU A 541 -14.82 15.64 -21.13
C LEU A 541 -15.30 15.59 -19.67
N ASP A 542 -16.15 16.52 -19.26
CA ASP A 542 -16.72 16.52 -17.90
C ASP A 542 -17.47 15.22 -17.60
N LYS A 543 -18.19 14.66 -18.60
CA LYS A 543 -18.86 13.36 -18.46
C LYS A 543 -17.88 12.20 -18.35
N GLU A 544 -16.77 12.22 -19.09
CA GLU A 544 -15.70 11.21 -18.99
C GLU A 544 -15.05 11.26 -17.61
N ILE A 545 -14.70 12.46 -17.12
CA ILE A 545 -14.15 12.68 -15.78
C ILE A 545 -15.11 12.11 -14.72
N LEU A 546 -16.38 12.48 -14.80
CA LEU A 546 -17.41 12.02 -13.87
C LEU A 546 -17.51 10.47 -13.85
N GLN A 547 -17.40 9.81 -15.01
CA GLN A 547 -17.40 8.35 -15.07
C GLN A 547 -16.22 7.73 -14.35
N TRP A 548 -15.03 8.31 -14.48
CA TRP A 548 -13.84 7.82 -13.77
C TRP A 548 -13.92 8.09 -12.27
N LEU A 549 -14.44 9.25 -11.85
CA LEU A 549 -14.70 9.54 -10.45
C LEU A 549 -15.74 8.59 -9.84
N GLN A 550 -16.79 8.25 -10.62
CA GLN A 550 -17.77 7.26 -10.17
C GLN A 550 -17.14 5.88 -9.99
N LYS A 551 -16.31 5.41 -10.92
CA LYS A 551 -15.54 4.15 -10.78
C LYS A 551 -14.66 4.17 -9.53
N SER A 552 -13.98 5.29 -9.27
CA SER A 552 -13.17 5.45 -8.06
C SER A 552 -14.01 5.37 -6.77
N ALA A 553 -15.19 5.96 -6.80
CA ALA A 553 -16.12 5.91 -5.67
C ALA A 553 -16.75 4.52 -5.47
N ASP A 554 -16.92 3.74 -6.55
CA ASP A 554 -17.39 2.36 -6.49
C ASP A 554 -16.35 1.42 -5.87
N GLU A 555 -15.05 1.72 -6.05
CA GLU A 555 -13.91 1.07 -5.39
C GLU A 555 -13.63 1.61 -3.97
N GLU A 556 -14.56 2.39 -3.41
CA GLU A 556 -14.49 2.94 -2.05
C GLU A 556 -13.24 3.79 -1.76
N PHE A 557 -12.65 4.43 -2.79
CA PHE A 557 -11.53 5.32 -2.59
C PHE A 557 -12.00 6.71 -2.13
N ASP A 558 -11.55 7.15 -0.96
CA ASP A 558 -11.99 8.35 -0.26
C ASP A 558 -11.81 9.63 -1.08
N TRP A 559 -10.64 9.86 -1.69
CA TRP A 559 -10.39 11.01 -2.57
C TRP A 559 -11.23 10.98 -3.84
N GLY A 560 -11.53 9.80 -4.38
CA GLY A 560 -12.42 9.65 -5.53
C GLY A 560 -13.86 10.04 -5.20
N ILE A 561 -14.34 9.66 -4.02
CA ILE A 561 -15.67 10.03 -3.52
C ILE A 561 -15.71 11.55 -3.25
N LEU A 562 -14.65 12.12 -2.70
CA LEU A 562 -14.53 13.55 -2.43
C LEU A 562 -14.61 14.36 -3.74
N ASN A 563 -13.82 14.01 -4.75
CA ASN A 563 -13.84 14.68 -6.06
C ASN A 563 -15.18 14.47 -6.80
N LEU A 564 -15.81 13.31 -6.63
CA LEU A 564 -17.16 13.08 -7.14
C LEU A 564 -18.19 14.00 -6.47
N ALA A 565 -18.06 14.24 -5.18
CA ALA A 565 -18.91 15.17 -4.45
C ALA A 565 -18.70 16.61 -4.94
N ASP A 566 -17.46 16.99 -5.26
CA ASP A 566 -17.13 18.28 -5.83
C ASP A 566 -17.76 18.46 -7.22
N ALA A 567 -17.73 17.43 -8.07
CA ALA A 567 -18.40 17.42 -9.36
C ALA A 567 -19.93 17.63 -9.22
N TYR A 568 -20.58 17.02 -8.20
CA TYR A 568 -22.00 17.27 -7.91
C TYR A 568 -22.24 18.68 -7.33
N LEU A 569 -21.28 19.25 -6.61
CA LEU A 569 -21.40 20.59 -6.05
C LEU A 569 -21.37 21.65 -7.14
N HIS A 570 -20.46 21.54 -8.10
CA HIS A 570 -20.24 22.52 -9.18
C HIS A 570 -21.04 22.22 -10.44
N GLY A 571 -21.55 21.01 -10.60
CA GLY A 571 -22.31 20.59 -11.79
C GLY A 571 -21.43 20.20 -12.96
N SER A 572 -20.20 19.70 -12.72
CA SER A 572 -19.26 19.29 -13.75
C SER A 572 -19.66 17.92 -14.29
N GLY A 573 -20.08 17.86 -15.56
CA GLY A 573 -20.58 16.64 -16.23
C GLY A 573 -21.91 16.08 -15.70
N VAL A 574 -22.48 16.71 -14.69
CA VAL A 574 -23.73 16.29 -14.03
C VAL A 574 -24.48 17.54 -13.56
N LYS A 575 -25.79 17.43 -13.39
CA LYS A 575 -26.56 18.52 -12.79
C LYS A 575 -26.14 18.72 -11.32
N ALA A 576 -25.87 19.98 -10.96
CA ALA A 576 -25.51 20.35 -9.60
C ALA A 576 -26.55 19.86 -8.58
N ASP A 577 -26.10 19.15 -7.55
CA ASP A 577 -26.93 18.59 -6.46
C ASP A 577 -26.16 18.60 -5.14
N GLY A 578 -26.33 19.66 -4.36
CA GLY A 578 -25.68 19.83 -3.07
C GLY A 578 -26.10 18.81 -2.00
N LYS A 579 -27.28 18.17 -2.14
CA LYS A 579 -27.67 17.08 -1.20
C LYS A 579 -26.85 15.83 -1.47
N LYS A 580 -26.72 15.47 -2.74
CA LYS A 580 -25.90 14.33 -3.16
C LYS A 580 -24.42 14.53 -2.77
N ALA A 581 -23.91 15.73 -3.01
CA ALA A 581 -22.56 16.10 -2.59
C ALA A 581 -22.37 15.95 -1.06
N ALA A 582 -23.33 16.46 -0.26
CA ALA A 582 -23.26 16.33 1.19
C ALA A 582 -23.38 14.86 1.69
N GLU A 583 -24.13 14.02 1.02
CA GLU A 583 -24.20 12.57 1.30
C GLU A 583 -22.85 11.88 1.03
N LEU A 584 -22.23 12.16 -0.11
CA LEU A 584 -20.92 11.62 -0.47
C LEU A 584 -19.83 12.06 0.50
N LEU A 585 -19.75 13.36 0.81
CA LEU A 585 -18.79 13.89 1.79
C LEU A 585 -19.01 13.30 3.20
N THR A 586 -20.26 13.08 3.58
CA THR A 586 -20.55 12.41 4.87
C THR A 586 -20.06 10.97 4.85
N ARG A 587 -20.16 10.26 3.72
CA ARG A 587 -19.60 8.91 3.56
C ARG A 587 -18.08 8.93 3.73
N VAL A 588 -17.36 9.85 3.06
CA VAL A 588 -15.90 10.01 3.21
C VAL A 588 -15.50 10.25 4.66
N TYR A 589 -16.20 11.17 5.34
CA TYR A 589 -15.94 11.41 6.77
C TYR A 589 -16.09 10.17 7.64
N LEU A 590 -17.12 9.33 7.36
CA LEU A 590 -17.39 8.11 8.12
C LEU A 590 -16.40 6.97 7.85
N MET A 591 -15.72 6.98 6.70
CA MET A 591 -14.62 6.05 6.40
C MET A 591 -13.43 6.28 7.33
N GLY A 592 -13.20 7.54 7.72
CA GLY A 592 -12.16 7.90 8.68
C GLY A 592 -10.73 7.87 8.09
N ASP A 593 -10.61 7.81 6.75
CA ASP A 593 -9.36 7.80 6.00
C ASP A 593 -8.78 9.22 5.82
N GLU A 594 -7.76 9.36 4.96
CA GLU A 594 -7.02 10.61 4.78
C GLU A 594 -7.90 11.80 4.34
N ALA A 595 -8.91 11.57 3.51
CA ALA A 595 -9.82 12.61 3.01
C ALA A 595 -10.90 13.04 4.01
N ALA A 596 -11.05 12.38 5.16
CA ALA A 596 -12.12 12.66 6.14
C ALA A 596 -12.11 14.10 6.63
N GLY A 597 -10.91 14.66 6.82
CA GLY A 597 -10.73 16.05 7.25
C GLY A 597 -11.22 17.06 6.20
N GLU A 598 -10.83 16.85 4.94
CA GLU A 598 -11.27 17.69 3.82
C GLU A 598 -12.78 17.56 3.57
N ALA A 599 -13.33 16.37 3.70
CA ALA A 599 -14.77 16.17 3.62
C ALA A 599 -15.55 16.98 4.70
N ALA A 600 -15.03 17.00 5.93
CA ALA A 600 -15.62 17.81 7.01
C ALA A 600 -15.50 19.34 6.73
N ASN A 601 -14.38 19.77 6.11
CA ASN A 601 -14.17 21.14 5.69
C ASN A 601 -15.18 21.54 4.59
N SER A 602 -15.31 20.71 3.55
CA SER A 602 -16.26 20.93 2.46
C SER A 602 -17.70 20.98 2.94
N LEU A 603 -18.11 20.09 3.84
CA LEU A 603 -19.44 20.13 4.49
C LEU A 603 -19.65 21.40 5.30
N THR A 604 -18.62 21.90 5.99
CA THR A 604 -18.68 23.17 6.71
C THR A 604 -19.02 24.30 5.76
N LEU A 605 -18.30 24.42 4.65
CA LEU A 605 -18.52 25.46 3.64
C LEU A 605 -19.88 25.35 2.98
N MET A 606 -20.29 24.13 2.60
CA MET A 606 -21.58 23.87 1.96
C MET A 606 -22.76 24.27 2.82
N TYR A 607 -22.74 23.93 4.11
CA TYR A 607 -23.80 24.31 5.04
C TYR A 607 -23.73 25.80 5.43
N ALA A 608 -22.53 26.39 5.44
CA ALA A 608 -22.37 27.85 5.71
C ALA A 608 -22.88 28.71 4.55
N GLY A 609 -22.62 28.31 3.30
CA GLY A 609 -23.01 29.07 2.12
C GLY A 609 -24.38 28.70 1.54
N GLY A 610 -24.83 27.47 1.73
CA GLY A 610 -26.06 26.96 1.10
C GLY A 610 -25.89 26.76 -0.42
N SER A 611 -25.04 25.78 -0.83
CA SER A 611 -24.66 25.60 -2.23
C SER A 611 -25.52 24.56 -2.97
N ALA A 612 -25.70 24.71 -4.29
CA ALA A 612 -26.31 23.73 -5.19
C ALA A 612 -27.68 23.17 -4.72
N GLY A 613 -28.56 24.05 -4.23
CA GLY A 613 -29.89 23.69 -3.72
C GLY A 613 -29.93 23.10 -2.31
N LEU A 614 -28.78 23.03 -1.64
CA LEU A 614 -28.67 22.79 -0.19
C LEU A 614 -29.01 24.10 0.53
N LYS A 615 -29.90 24.04 1.53
CA LYS A 615 -30.21 25.23 2.32
C LYS A 615 -29.07 25.54 3.30
N GLN A 616 -28.78 26.84 3.46
CA GLN A 616 -27.88 27.31 4.49
C GLN A 616 -28.33 26.83 5.88
N ASP A 617 -27.39 26.25 6.63
CA ASP A 617 -27.61 25.75 7.99
C ASP A 617 -26.33 25.94 8.82
N MET A 618 -26.24 27.10 9.45
CA MET A 618 -25.06 27.47 10.22
C MET A 618 -24.81 26.56 11.43
N ASN A 619 -25.85 25.96 12.03
CA ASN A 619 -25.67 24.99 13.12
C ASN A 619 -24.91 23.75 12.65
N LYS A 620 -25.33 23.20 11.50
CA LYS A 620 -24.62 22.06 10.89
C LYS A 620 -23.21 22.46 10.44
N ALA A 621 -23.03 23.66 9.89
CA ALA A 621 -21.71 24.15 9.52
C ALA A 621 -20.74 24.13 10.70
N ILE A 622 -21.17 24.67 11.87
CA ILE A 622 -20.34 24.64 13.08
C ILE A 622 -20.11 23.23 13.61
N ASP A 623 -21.11 22.34 13.55
CA ASP A 623 -20.93 20.97 13.98
C ASP A 623 -19.92 20.22 13.09
N TRP A 624 -19.89 20.50 11.78
CA TRP A 624 -18.87 19.97 10.88
C TRP A 624 -17.49 20.59 11.11
N ALA A 625 -17.43 21.91 11.39
CA ALA A 625 -16.18 22.57 11.77
C ALA A 625 -15.57 21.96 13.06
N LYS A 626 -16.40 21.60 14.05
CA LYS A 626 -15.95 20.88 15.25
C LYS A 626 -15.37 19.51 14.90
N LYS A 627 -16.06 18.74 14.06
CA LYS A 627 -15.57 17.42 13.59
C LYS A 627 -14.25 17.54 12.83
N SER A 628 -14.11 18.57 11.97
CA SER A 628 -12.85 18.89 11.31
C SER A 628 -11.73 19.19 12.32
N ALA A 629 -12.03 19.97 13.34
CA ALA A 629 -11.09 20.29 14.41
C ALA A 629 -10.75 19.06 15.29
N GLU A 630 -11.68 18.13 15.50
CA GLU A 630 -11.44 16.84 16.19
C GLU A 630 -10.48 15.94 15.40
N LEU A 631 -10.50 16.04 14.07
CA LEU A 631 -9.52 15.41 13.18
C LEU A 631 -8.22 16.23 13.04
N ASP A 632 -8.02 17.21 13.91
CA ASP A 632 -6.82 18.04 13.98
C ASP A 632 -6.53 18.83 12.69
N GLN A 633 -7.60 19.19 11.93
CA GLN A 633 -7.51 19.94 10.70
C GLN A 633 -7.42 21.44 10.96
N GLU A 634 -6.51 22.10 10.26
CA GLU A 634 -6.30 23.55 10.32
C GLU A 634 -7.58 24.33 10.05
N PHE A 635 -8.27 23.99 8.95
CA PHE A 635 -9.48 24.69 8.51
C PHE A 635 -10.60 24.65 9.55
N GLY A 636 -10.76 23.52 10.25
CA GLY A 636 -11.74 23.37 11.34
C GLY A 636 -11.43 24.35 12.50
N TYR A 637 -10.17 24.43 12.86
CA TYR A 637 -9.73 25.39 13.89
C TYR A 637 -9.92 26.83 13.45
N TYR A 638 -9.52 27.18 12.22
CA TYR A 638 -9.70 28.52 11.67
C TYR A 638 -11.17 28.93 11.64
N THR A 639 -12.05 28.06 11.11
CA THR A 639 -13.50 28.34 11.05
C THR A 639 -14.12 28.53 12.43
N LEU A 640 -13.75 27.69 13.40
CA LEU A 640 -14.21 27.87 14.78
C LEU A 640 -13.70 29.19 15.38
N GLY A 641 -12.46 29.56 15.11
CA GLY A 641 -11.89 30.85 15.49
C GLY A 641 -12.74 31.99 14.98
N LYS A 642 -13.11 32.01 13.68
CA LYS A 642 -13.99 33.02 13.06
C LYS A 642 -15.40 33.02 13.70
N CYS A 643 -15.97 31.83 14.00
CA CYS A 643 -17.28 31.74 14.63
C CYS A 643 -17.29 32.38 16.03
N TYR A 644 -16.26 32.13 16.85
CA TYR A 644 -16.14 32.73 18.18
C TYR A 644 -15.74 34.20 18.10
N LEU A 645 -14.99 34.64 17.12
CA LEU A 645 -14.64 36.05 16.92
C LEU A 645 -15.87 36.90 16.60
N ASN A 646 -16.71 36.39 15.66
CA ASN A 646 -17.85 37.14 15.14
C ASN A 646 -19.18 36.88 15.93
N GLY A 647 -19.16 35.94 16.87
CA GLY A 647 -20.37 35.57 17.61
C GLY A 647 -21.45 34.90 16.75
N VAL A 648 -21.04 34.18 15.70
CA VAL A 648 -21.99 33.49 14.81
C VAL A 648 -22.41 32.15 15.41
N ILE A 649 -23.69 32.08 15.86
CA ILE A 649 -24.35 30.91 16.51
C ILE A 649 -23.78 30.57 17.90
N VAL A 650 -22.50 30.86 18.14
CA VAL A 650 -21.87 30.74 19.46
C VAL A 650 -21.72 32.15 20.04
N PRO A 651 -21.81 32.33 21.36
CA PRO A 651 -21.52 33.62 21.96
C PRO A 651 -20.13 34.09 21.58
N MET A 652 -19.99 35.39 21.25
CA MET A 652 -18.69 35.98 20.94
C MET A 652 -17.74 35.74 22.12
N ASP A 653 -16.57 35.17 21.81
CA ASP A 653 -15.53 34.85 22.81
C ASP A 653 -14.15 34.96 22.13
N ARG A 654 -13.58 36.14 22.18
CA ARG A 654 -12.29 36.44 21.55
C ARG A 654 -11.14 35.63 22.17
N LYS A 655 -11.25 35.14 23.38
CA LYS A 655 -10.25 34.31 24.03
C LYS A 655 -10.25 32.90 23.43
N LYS A 656 -11.42 32.31 23.18
CA LYS A 656 -11.53 31.03 22.45
C LYS A 656 -11.13 31.19 21.02
N ALA A 657 -11.50 32.30 20.37
CA ALA A 657 -11.06 32.61 19.01
C ALA A 657 -9.54 32.59 18.92
N LEU A 658 -8.85 33.25 19.86
CA LEU A 658 -7.38 33.27 19.94
C LEU A 658 -6.77 31.88 20.11
N ASP A 659 -7.36 31.02 20.99
CA ASP A 659 -6.92 29.64 21.18
C ASP A 659 -7.07 28.81 19.89
N TYR A 660 -8.20 28.95 19.19
CA TYR A 660 -8.44 28.23 17.93
C TYR A 660 -7.55 28.75 16.78
N PHE A 661 -7.36 30.05 16.63
CA PHE A 661 -6.42 30.59 15.64
C PHE A 661 -4.98 30.17 15.93
N GLY A 662 -4.57 30.12 17.22
CA GLY A 662 -3.26 29.61 17.60
C GLY A 662 -3.06 28.12 17.27
N LYS A 663 -4.09 27.28 17.40
CA LYS A 663 -4.06 25.88 16.97
C LYS A 663 -3.95 25.78 15.45
N ALA A 664 -4.74 26.57 14.71
CA ALA A 664 -4.68 26.61 13.25
C ALA A 664 -3.29 27.06 12.77
N TRP A 665 -2.74 28.13 13.32
CA TRP A 665 -1.38 28.63 13.01
C TRP A 665 -0.30 27.53 13.15
N ASN A 666 -0.37 26.74 14.22
CA ASN A 666 0.61 25.68 14.49
C ASN A 666 0.60 24.55 13.44
N LYS A 667 -0.45 24.43 12.63
CA LYS A 667 -0.57 23.45 11.55
C LYS A 667 0.16 23.86 10.28
N LYS A 668 0.52 25.14 10.11
CA LYS A 668 1.23 25.68 8.93
C LYS A 668 0.57 25.34 7.60
N GLY A 669 -0.74 25.45 7.55
CA GLY A 669 -1.53 25.17 6.38
C GLY A 669 -1.89 26.44 5.59
N LYS A 670 -2.97 26.35 4.80
CA LYS A 670 -3.40 27.42 3.87
C LYS A 670 -3.84 28.71 4.55
N SER A 671 -4.36 28.64 5.79
CA SER A 671 -4.86 29.79 6.55
C SER A 671 -3.82 30.36 7.54
N GLU A 672 -2.54 30.03 7.35
CA GLU A 672 -1.47 30.49 8.25
C GLU A 672 -1.39 32.03 8.29
N ALA A 673 -1.43 32.66 7.13
CA ALA A 673 -1.36 34.10 7.00
C ALA A 673 -2.56 34.80 7.66
N GLU A 674 -3.75 34.30 7.39
CA GLU A 674 -5.01 34.81 7.93
C GLU A 674 -5.12 34.59 9.46
N CYS A 675 -4.65 33.46 9.96
CA CYS A 675 -4.61 33.22 11.41
C CYS A 675 -3.74 34.22 12.14
N ALA A 676 -2.56 34.51 11.60
CA ALA A 676 -1.65 35.50 12.20
C ALA A 676 -2.27 36.90 12.20
N GLU A 677 -2.93 37.26 11.11
CA GLU A 677 -3.65 38.54 10.98
C GLU A 677 -4.76 38.66 12.02
N GLU A 678 -5.63 37.64 12.13
CA GLU A 678 -6.74 37.67 13.11
C GLU A 678 -6.23 37.72 14.56
N ILE A 679 -5.15 36.98 14.87
CA ILE A 679 -4.51 37.05 16.19
C ILE A 679 -3.94 38.47 16.41
N GLY A 680 -3.29 39.06 15.41
CA GLY A 680 -2.79 40.42 15.45
C GLY A 680 -3.90 41.44 15.73
N MET A 681 -5.04 41.33 15.03
CA MET A 681 -6.22 42.15 15.24
C MET A 681 -6.82 42.02 16.64
N ILE A 682 -6.89 40.79 17.17
CA ILE A 682 -7.40 40.57 18.56
C ILE A 682 -6.49 41.26 19.58
N TYR A 683 -5.16 41.22 19.42
CA TYR A 683 -4.24 41.93 20.32
C TYR A 683 -4.26 43.44 20.12
N LEU A 684 -4.54 43.92 18.89
CA LEU A 684 -4.69 45.34 18.60
C LEU A 684 -5.92 45.96 19.25
N GLN A 685 -7.08 45.31 19.09
CA GLN A 685 -8.36 45.79 19.60
C GLN A 685 -8.59 45.49 21.08
N GLY A 686 -7.91 44.45 21.58
CA GLY A 686 -8.21 43.93 22.92
C GLY A 686 -9.58 43.22 23.00
N ALA A 687 -9.88 42.65 24.17
CA ALA A 687 -11.16 42.03 24.46
C ALA A 687 -11.33 41.83 25.98
N ASP A 688 -12.51 41.38 26.42
CA ASP A 688 -12.74 41.02 27.82
C ASP A 688 -11.73 39.96 28.30
N GLY A 689 -10.78 40.39 29.14
CA GLY A 689 -9.70 39.57 29.67
C GLY A 689 -8.45 39.43 28.75
N ILE A 690 -8.40 40.14 27.63
CA ILE A 690 -7.24 40.29 26.77
C ILE A 690 -6.98 41.80 26.61
N PRO A 691 -5.98 42.36 27.28
CA PRO A 691 -5.67 43.78 27.13
C PRO A 691 -5.12 44.05 25.74
N THR A 692 -5.31 45.27 25.23
CA THR A 692 -4.63 45.75 24.03
C THR A 692 -3.15 45.64 24.18
N ASN A 693 -2.49 45.11 23.18
CA ASN A 693 -1.04 44.87 23.19
C ASN A 693 -0.45 45.08 21.81
N LEU A 694 -0.14 46.35 21.52
CA LEU A 694 0.41 46.74 20.23
C LEU A 694 1.73 46.02 19.84
N PRO A 695 2.69 45.79 20.76
CA PRO A 695 3.88 45.02 20.45
C PRO A 695 3.57 43.58 20.02
N MET A 696 2.64 42.91 20.70
CA MET A 696 2.19 41.55 20.31
C MET A 696 1.44 41.57 18.98
N ALA A 697 0.58 42.58 18.74
CA ALA A 697 -0.11 42.73 17.47
C ALA A 697 0.89 42.86 16.31
N MET A 698 1.88 43.73 16.48
CA MET A 698 2.94 43.91 15.47
C MET A 698 3.77 42.66 15.22
N GLU A 699 4.08 41.86 16.26
CA GLU A 699 4.78 40.60 16.13
C GLU A 699 3.94 39.62 15.27
N TRP A 700 2.64 39.54 15.53
CA TRP A 700 1.78 38.64 14.77
C TRP A 700 1.55 39.13 13.33
N PHE A 701 1.37 40.43 13.09
CA PHE A 701 1.33 40.99 11.74
C PHE A 701 2.65 40.78 10.98
N THR A 702 3.81 40.84 11.67
CA THR A 702 5.09 40.52 11.05
C THR A 702 5.12 39.04 10.61
N ARG A 703 4.67 38.10 11.45
CA ARG A 703 4.54 36.67 11.11
C ARG A 703 3.54 36.47 9.96
N GLY A 704 2.40 37.19 9.98
CA GLY A 704 1.41 37.16 8.89
C GLY A 704 2.00 37.66 7.56
N ALA A 705 2.74 38.73 7.62
CA ALA A 705 3.45 39.26 6.45
C ALA A 705 4.50 38.28 5.93
N GLU A 706 5.24 37.60 6.80
CA GLU A 706 6.19 36.54 6.41
C GLU A 706 5.48 35.33 5.79
N ALA A 707 4.31 34.97 6.28
CA ALA A 707 3.43 33.94 5.73
C ALA A 707 2.72 34.38 4.44
N GLY A 708 2.83 35.68 4.05
CA GLY A 708 2.34 36.16 2.76
C GLY A 708 1.03 36.95 2.80
N SER A 709 0.50 37.31 3.98
CA SER A 709 -0.67 38.21 4.11
C SER A 709 -0.37 39.60 3.57
N THR A 710 -1.16 40.01 2.58
CA THR A 710 -1.09 41.37 2.01
C THR A 710 -1.67 42.43 2.97
N ASP A 711 -2.68 42.03 3.73
CA ASP A 711 -3.34 42.93 4.68
C ASP A 711 -2.46 43.18 5.93
N ALA A 712 -1.74 42.16 6.38
CA ALA A 712 -0.71 42.31 7.43
C ALA A 712 0.44 43.23 6.94
N CYS A 713 0.83 43.12 5.65
CA CYS A 713 1.82 44.01 5.05
C CYS A 713 1.30 45.47 4.96
N LEU A 714 0.04 45.67 4.56
CA LEU A 714 -0.59 46.97 4.53
C LEU A 714 -0.61 47.61 5.93
N PHE A 715 -1.01 46.86 6.94
CA PHE A 715 -1.05 47.28 8.32
C PHE A 715 0.34 47.69 8.84
N LEU A 716 1.37 46.86 8.64
CA LEU A 716 2.73 47.18 9.03
C LEU A 716 3.27 48.42 8.29
N GLY A 717 2.95 48.54 7.00
CA GLY A 717 3.28 49.75 6.22
C GLY A 717 2.70 51.03 6.85
N ASN A 718 1.42 51.00 7.24
CA ASN A 718 0.76 52.07 7.97
C ASN A 718 1.41 52.36 9.34
N CYS A 719 1.80 51.29 10.10
CA CYS A 719 2.50 51.47 11.37
C CYS A 719 3.82 52.23 11.21
N TYR A 720 4.63 51.87 10.20
CA TYR A 720 5.88 52.58 9.90
C TYR A 720 5.66 53.97 9.29
N GLN A 721 4.59 54.19 8.53
CA GLN A 721 4.26 55.50 7.98
C GLN A 721 3.85 56.49 9.06
N HIS A 722 3.02 56.05 10.01
CA HIS A 722 2.43 56.98 11.01
C HIS A 722 3.10 56.87 12.40
N GLY A 723 4.12 56.05 12.57
CA GLY A 723 4.81 55.88 13.85
C GLY A 723 4.01 55.12 14.92
N MET A 724 3.12 54.25 14.52
CA MET A 724 2.25 53.49 15.45
C MET A 724 3.00 52.32 16.10
N GLY A 725 3.45 52.46 17.32
CA GLY A 725 4.16 51.44 18.07
C GLY A 725 5.62 51.19 17.63
N VAL A 726 6.07 51.95 16.62
CA VAL A 726 7.44 51.95 16.09
C VAL A 726 7.81 53.36 15.70
N GLU A 727 9.11 53.68 15.61
CA GLU A 727 9.54 54.95 15.04
C GLU A 727 9.16 55.01 13.55
N PRO A 728 8.71 56.16 13.06
CA PRO A 728 8.39 56.37 11.64
C PRO A 728 9.61 56.02 10.76
N ASP A 729 9.36 55.27 9.67
CA ASP A 729 10.42 54.79 8.76
C ASP A 729 9.84 54.63 7.36
N GLY A 730 10.07 55.61 6.49
CA GLY A 730 9.51 55.62 5.13
C GLY A 730 10.04 54.47 4.26
N GLU A 731 11.31 54.06 4.40
CA GLU A 731 11.86 52.94 3.61
C GLU A 731 11.14 51.61 3.97
N LYS A 732 10.92 51.35 5.25
CA LYS A 732 10.19 50.17 5.71
C LYS A 732 8.73 50.25 5.30
N ALA A 733 8.08 51.43 5.43
CA ALA A 733 6.71 51.61 5.01
C ALA A 733 6.54 51.26 3.51
N VAL A 734 7.37 51.84 2.65
CA VAL A 734 7.36 51.52 1.20
C VAL A 734 7.65 50.05 0.92
N SER A 735 8.59 49.44 1.69
CA SER A 735 8.90 47.99 1.53
C SER A 735 7.68 47.12 1.83
N TYR A 736 6.99 47.37 2.95
CA TYR A 736 5.80 46.60 3.31
C TYR A 736 4.64 46.85 2.36
N PHE A 737 4.36 48.09 1.98
CA PHE A 737 3.34 48.40 0.98
C PHE A 737 3.65 47.72 -0.37
N THR A 738 4.91 47.70 -0.82
CA THR A 738 5.29 46.99 -2.04
C THR A 738 4.96 45.51 -1.97
N ARG A 739 5.13 44.88 -0.79
CA ARG A 739 4.74 43.46 -0.58
C ARG A 739 3.21 43.30 -0.56
N ALA A 740 2.46 44.34 -0.17
CA ALA A 740 1.00 44.33 -0.21
C ALA A 740 0.43 44.50 -1.65
N CYS A 741 1.20 45.07 -2.57
CA CYS A 741 0.80 45.32 -3.97
C CYS A 741 0.88 44.03 -4.83
N LYS A 742 0.18 42.93 -4.42
CA LYS A 742 0.04 41.74 -5.27
C LYS A 742 -1.17 41.94 -6.21
N PRO A 743 -1.08 41.57 -7.49
CA PRO A 743 -2.21 41.67 -8.41
C PRO A 743 -3.44 40.92 -7.88
N GLY A 744 -4.59 41.61 -7.88
CA GLY A 744 -5.84 41.04 -7.37
C GLY A 744 -5.98 41.01 -5.83
N ALA A 745 -5.00 41.48 -5.07
CA ALA A 745 -5.14 41.58 -3.62
C ALA A 745 -6.04 42.76 -3.21
N PRO A 746 -6.95 42.61 -2.24
CA PRO A 746 -7.83 43.68 -1.79
C PRO A 746 -7.06 44.92 -1.26
N SER A 747 -5.89 44.66 -0.66
CA SER A 747 -5.02 45.72 -0.11
C SER A 747 -4.16 46.45 -1.15
N ALA A 748 -4.09 46.00 -2.40
CA ALA A 748 -3.19 46.50 -3.41
C ALA A 748 -3.45 48.00 -3.74
N GLU A 749 -4.70 48.38 -3.92
CA GLU A 749 -5.09 49.73 -4.23
C GLU A 749 -4.63 50.71 -3.15
N MET A 750 -4.94 50.42 -1.90
CA MET A 750 -4.57 51.25 -0.76
C MET A 750 -3.06 51.30 -0.56
N ALA A 751 -2.36 50.17 -0.75
CA ALA A 751 -0.91 50.11 -0.67
C ALA A 751 -0.23 50.99 -1.75
N ILE A 752 -0.70 50.95 -2.98
CA ILE A 752 -0.19 51.78 -4.05
C ILE A 752 -0.46 53.28 -3.79
N MET A 753 -1.64 53.61 -3.31
CA MET A 753 -1.99 54.99 -2.93
C MET A 753 -1.07 55.49 -1.81
N ASN A 754 -0.79 54.68 -0.79
CA ASN A 754 0.12 55.06 0.31
C ASN A 754 1.57 55.24 -0.18
N ILE A 755 2.07 54.33 -1.05
CA ILE A 755 3.40 54.50 -1.66
C ILE A 755 3.47 55.80 -2.42
N GLY A 756 2.47 56.10 -3.26
CA GLY A 756 2.38 57.33 -4.02
C GLY A 756 2.41 58.56 -3.11
N SER A 757 1.60 58.58 -2.05
CA SER A 757 1.57 59.65 -1.04
C SER A 757 2.93 59.87 -0.35
N ILE A 758 3.62 58.75 0.05
CA ILE A 758 4.96 58.85 0.66
C ILE A 758 5.96 59.54 -0.29
N TYR A 759 5.94 59.18 -1.60
CA TYR A 759 6.80 59.85 -2.56
C TYR A 759 6.33 61.27 -2.95
N GLU A 760 5.05 61.58 -2.84
CA GLU A 760 4.46 62.89 -3.10
C GLU A 760 4.85 63.88 -2.02
N GLU A 761 4.82 63.48 -0.77
CA GLU A 761 5.09 64.37 0.39
C GLU A 761 6.54 64.28 0.87
N GLY A 762 7.17 63.14 0.73
CA GLY A 762 8.44 62.78 1.34
C GLY A 762 8.23 62.33 2.80
N MET A 763 9.13 61.47 3.27
CA MET A 763 9.10 60.95 4.63
C MET A 763 10.53 60.61 5.10
N GLU A 764 10.74 60.38 6.41
CA GLU A 764 12.03 60.00 6.95
C GLU A 764 12.55 58.74 6.22
N GLY A 765 13.74 58.85 5.62
CA GLY A 765 14.35 57.82 4.78
C GLY A 765 13.90 57.81 3.31
N VAL A 766 12.85 58.52 2.92
CA VAL A 766 12.35 58.58 1.53
C VAL A 766 12.25 60.04 1.10
N GLU A 767 13.09 60.46 0.14
CA GLU A 767 13.04 61.79 -0.41
C GLU A 767 11.78 61.99 -1.26
N LYS A 768 11.23 63.21 -1.19
CA LYS A 768 10.11 63.62 -2.05
C LYS A 768 10.47 63.46 -3.51
N ASN A 769 9.69 62.63 -4.26
CA ASN A 769 9.88 62.38 -5.67
C ASN A 769 8.53 62.22 -6.39
N PRO A 770 7.98 63.31 -6.86
CA PRO A 770 6.69 63.34 -7.55
C PRO A 770 6.63 62.45 -8.81
N GLU A 771 7.75 62.29 -9.51
CA GLU A 771 7.79 61.44 -10.70
C GLU A 771 7.57 59.95 -10.36
N ILE A 772 8.17 59.49 -9.24
CA ILE A 772 7.96 58.15 -8.75
C ILE A 772 6.51 57.97 -8.26
N ALA A 773 5.94 58.96 -7.60
CA ALA A 773 4.54 58.93 -7.17
C ALA A 773 3.59 58.70 -8.38
N ILE A 774 3.78 59.45 -9.44
CA ILE A 774 3.00 59.31 -10.70
C ILE A 774 3.18 57.92 -11.31
N GLN A 775 4.40 57.37 -11.32
CA GLN A 775 4.63 55.99 -11.82
C GLN A 775 3.86 54.92 -11.05
N TRP A 776 3.79 55.05 -9.70
CA TRP A 776 3.00 54.13 -8.90
C TRP A 776 1.49 54.26 -9.15
N TYR A 777 0.96 55.50 -9.24
CA TYR A 777 -0.44 55.69 -9.59
C TYR A 777 -0.77 55.17 -10.99
N GLN A 778 0.14 55.37 -11.98
CA GLN A 778 -0.02 54.81 -13.33
C GLN A 778 -0.05 53.32 -13.32
N LYS A 779 0.88 52.66 -12.58
CA LYS A 779 0.90 51.21 -12.42
C LYS A 779 -0.42 50.71 -11.83
N GLY A 780 -0.93 51.33 -10.78
CA GLY A 780 -2.24 50.93 -10.19
C GLY A 780 -3.39 51.10 -11.19
N ALA A 781 -3.40 52.19 -11.96
CA ALA A 781 -4.41 52.43 -12.98
C ALA A 781 -4.33 51.40 -14.14
N GLU A 782 -3.13 50.94 -14.51
CA GLU A 782 -2.93 49.88 -15.51
C GLU A 782 -3.39 48.50 -14.99
N GLU A 783 -3.27 48.23 -13.69
CA GLU A 783 -3.78 47.07 -13.01
C GLU A 783 -5.31 47.11 -12.78
N GLY A 784 -5.99 48.21 -13.22
CA GLY A 784 -7.43 48.34 -13.12
C GLY A 784 -7.94 48.87 -11.80
N LEU A 785 -7.08 49.51 -10.97
CA LEU A 785 -7.43 50.07 -9.69
C LEU A 785 -8.02 51.48 -9.86
N ALA A 786 -9.30 51.60 -9.60
CA ALA A 786 -10.09 52.80 -9.94
C ALA A 786 -9.64 54.06 -9.19
N MET A 787 -9.25 53.94 -7.90
CA MET A 787 -8.81 55.06 -7.10
C MET A 787 -7.49 55.67 -7.60
N CYS A 788 -6.55 54.79 -8.04
CA CYS A 788 -5.29 55.24 -8.63
C CYS A 788 -5.52 56.03 -9.91
N ALA A 789 -6.43 55.56 -10.77
CA ALA A 789 -6.81 56.30 -12.00
C ALA A 789 -7.54 57.61 -11.70
N ALA A 790 -8.41 57.64 -10.73
CA ALA A 790 -9.10 58.86 -10.27
C ALA A 790 -8.08 59.88 -9.73
N HIS A 791 -7.11 59.42 -8.89
CA HIS A 791 -6.06 60.28 -8.34
C HIS A 791 -5.13 60.86 -9.41
N LEU A 792 -4.82 60.08 -10.47
CA LEU A 792 -4.11 60.64 -11.65
C LEU A 792 -4.92 61.76 -12.33
N GLY A 793 -6.23 61.58 -12.45
CA GLY A 793 -7.13 62.65 -12.91
C GLY A 793 -7.02 63.92 -12.04
N ASP A 794 -7.02 63.76 -10.71
CA ASP A 794 -6.84 64.89 -9.77
C ASP A 794 -5.45 65.53 -9.92
N CYS A 795 -4.38 64.77 -10.21
CA CYS A 795 -3.05 65.30 -10.45
C CYS A 795 -3.00 66.15 -11.70
N TYR A 796 -3.62 65.71 -12.80
CA TYR A 796 -3.73 66.58 -14.03
C TYR A 796 -4.69 67.76 -13.89
N LEU A 797 -5.78 67.63 -13.15
CA LEU A 797 -6.73 68.66 -12.92
C LEU A 797 -6.12 69.84 -12.14
N ASN A 798 -5.30 69.48 -11.14
CA ASN A 798 -4.74 70.45 -10.20
C ASN A 798 -3.29 70.90 -10.47
N GLY A 799 -2.64 70.26 -11.46
CA GLY A 799 -1.21 70.49 -11.74
C GLY A 799 -0.33 70.06 -10.61
N ARG A 800 -0.57 68.85 -10.04
CA ARG A 800 0.22 68.25 -8.96
C ARG A 800 1.32 67.37 -9.49
N ASN A 801 2.29 67.07 -8.67
CA ASN A 801 3.37 66.12 -8.91
C ASN A 801 4.23 66.40 -10.15
N GLY A 802 4.41 67.74 -10.45
CA GLY A 802 5.20 68.13 -11.60
C GLY A 802 4.49 68.06 -12.94
N LEU A 803 3.19 67.71 -12.92
CA LEU A 803 2.35 67.77 -14.12
C LEU A 803 1.79 69.15 -14.34
N ASP A 804 1.64 69.57 -15.62
CA ASP A 804 0.91 70.74 -15.97
C ASP A 804 -0.61 70.56 -15.84
N ILE A 805 -1.36 71.62 -15.58
CA ILE A 805 -2.82 71.53 -15.56
C ILE A 805 -3.32 71.17 -16.96
N ASP A 806 -3.92 70.02 -17.10
CA ASP A 806 -4.47 69.52 -18.35
C ASP A 806 -5.84 68.86 -18.09
N MET A 807 -6.88 69.60 -18.41
CA MET A 807 -8.27 69.20 -18.21
C MET A 807 -8.68 68.02 -19.13
N GLU A 808 -8.11 67.96 -20.35
CA GLU A 808 -8.40 66.81 -21.24
C GLU A 808 -7.84 65.50 -20.72
N GLN A 809 -6.61 65.54 -20.24
CA GLN A 809 -5.98 64.36 -19.60
C GLN A 809 -6.72 64.02 -18.33
N ALA A 810 -7.08 64.97 -17.47
CA ALA A 810 -7.87 64.73 -16.28
C ALA A 810 -9.18 63.99 -16.61
N MET A 811 -9.94 64.52 -17.58
CA MET A 811 -11.21 63.88 -18.01
C MET A 811 -11.00 62.49 -18.61
N SER A 812 -9.92 62.27 -19.35
CA SER A 812 -9.58 60.92 -19.88
C SER A 812 -9.30 59.90 -18.80
N TRP A 813 -8.59 60.30 -17.73
CA TRP A 813 -8.34 59.40 -16.59
C TRP A 813 -9.58 59.13 -15.75
N TYR A 814 -10.43 60.16 -15.52
CA TYR A 814 -11.71 59.96 -14.83
C TYR A 814 -12.66 59.09 -15.64
N GLU A 815 -12.68 59.21 -16.95
CA GLU A 815 -13.49 58.36 -17.82
C GLU A 815 -13.02 56.91 -17.73
N LYS A 816 -11.71 56.62 -17.75
CA LYS A 816 -11.16 55.31 -17.54
C LYS A 816 -11.55 54.77 -16.15
N ALA A 817 -11.34 55.55 -15.09
CA ALA A 817 -11.68 55.17 -13.73
C ALA A 817 -13.18 54.84 -13.57
N SER A 818 -14.06 55.61 -14.23
CA SER A 818 -15.51 55.41 -14.16
C SER A 818 -16.01 54.05 -14.73
N HIS A 819 -15.18 53.35 -15.51
CA HIS A 819 -15.48 52.04 -16.08
C HIS A 819 -14.80 50.90 -15.31
N MET A 820 -14.03 51.17 -14.28
CA MET A 820 -13.39 50.18 -13.39
C MET A 820 -14.30 49.85 -12.22
N GLU A 821 -14.02 48.77 -11.54
CA GLU A 821 -14.71 48.39 -10.29
C GLU A 821 -14.07 49.06 -9.08
N GLY A 822 -14.86 49.39 -8.05
CA GLY A 822 -14.39 49.96 -6.81
C GLY A 822 -14.84 51.42 -6.54
N LEU A 823 -14.50 51.92 -5.33
CA LEU A 823 -14.90 53.27 -4.88
C LEU A 823 -14.38 54.39 -5.78
N GLY A 824 -13.22 54.22 -6.37
CA GLY A 824 -12.59 55.18 -7.27
C GLY A 824 -13.43 55.54 -8.49
N ALA A 825 -14.25 54.62 -8.98
CA ALA A 825 -15.16 54.87 -10.09
C ALA A 825 -16.23 55.91 -9.72
N GLY A 826 -16.79 55.80 -8.50
CA GLY A 826 -17.72 56.79 -7.97
C GLY A 826 -17.08 58.16 -7.75
N VAL A 827 -15.85 58.21 -7.24
CA VAL A 827 -15.06 59.43 -7.06
C VAL A 827 -14.80 60.08 -8.41
N ALA A 828 -14.36 59.35 -9.40
CA ALA A 828 -14.12 59.85 -10.76
C ALA A 828 -15.38 60.48 -11.39
N LEU A 829 -16.53 59.81 -11.25
CA LEU A 829 -17.82 60.30 -11.70
C LEU A 829 -18.21 61.63 -10.99
N ALA A 830 -17.98 61.73 -9.67
CA ALA A 830 -18.24 62.94 -8.92
C ALA A 830 -17.34 64.09 -9.42
N ARG A 831 -16.04 63.86 -9.62
CA ARG A 831 -15.10 64.83 -10.21
C ARG A 831 -15.49 65.30 -11.62
N MET A 832 -15.96 64.37 -12.46
CA MET A 832 -16.50 64.73 -13.81
C MET A 832 -17.72 65.63 -13.64
N GLY A 833 -18.59 65.34 -12.68
CA GLY A 833 -19.73 66.19 -12.35
C GLY A 833 -19.30 67.61 -11.94
N GLU A 834 -18.32 67.75 -11.06
CA GLU A 834 -17.74 68.98 -10.60
C GLU A 834 -17.12 69.86 -11.76
N ILE A 835 -16.44 69.17 -12.70
CA ILE A 835 -15.90 69.81 -13.88
C ILE A 835 -17.02 70.44 -14.72
N TYR A 836 -18.13 69.77 -14.95
CA TYR A 836 -19.28 70.32 -15.68
C TYR A 836 -20.08 71.30 -14.83
N ASP A 837 -20.05 71.32 -13.51
CA ASP A 837 -20.74 72.26 -12.62
C ASP A 837 -19.98 73.55 -12.49
N TYR A 838 -18.70 73.56 -12.07
CA TYR A 838 -17.99 74.82 -11.73
C TYR A 838 -16.50 74.82 -12.07
N LEU A 839 -15.81 73.72 -12.15
CA LEU A 839 -14.35 73.65 -12.34
C LEU A 839 -13.92 73.94 -13.80
N GLY A 840 -14.74 73.55 -14.79
CA GLY A 840 -14.43 73.70 -16.25
C GLY A 840 -14.59 75.10 -16.79
N GLY A 841 -15.05 76.07 -16.01
CA GLY A 841 -15.31 77.46 -16.42
C GLY A 841 -16.48 77.58 -17.43
N ASN A 842 -16.74 78.79 -17.93
CA ASN A 842 -17.93 79.07 -18.75
C ASN A 842 -17.99 78.28 -20.10
N GLN A 843 -16.91 77.71 -20.56
CA GLN A 843 -16.86 76.90 -21.81
C GLN A 843 -17.31 75.48 -21.66
N VAL A 844 -17.26 74.89 -20.45
CA VAL A 844 -17.59 73.47 -20.17
C VAL A 844 -18.83 73.38 -19.32
N HIS A 845 -19.34 74.41 -18.72
CA HIS A 845 -20.45 74.44 -17.76
C HIS A 845 -21.73 73.85 -18.40
N ASP A 846 -22.16 72.73 -17.91
CA ASP A 846 -23.37 71.98 -18.30
C ASP A 846 -24.00 71.27 -17.10
N MET A 847 -24.90 71.95 -16.41
CA MET A 847 -25.57 71.45 -15.21
C MET A 847 -26.35 70.18 -15.42
N LYS A 848 -26.83 69.91 -16.63
CA LYS A 848 -27.57 68.68 -16.92
C LYS A 848 -26.62 67.45 -16.86
N LYS A 849 -25.47 67.63 -17.51
CA LYS A 849 -24.43 66.60 -17.48
C LYS A 849 -23.84 66.44 -16.04
N ALA A 850 -23.62 67.56 -15.32
CA ALA A 850 -23.15 67.55 -13.98
C ALA A 850 -24.05 66.66 -13.09
N MET A 851 -25.35 66.89 -13.15
CA MET A 851 -26.34 66.08 -12.39
C MET A 851 -26.43 64.62 -12.82
N GLU A 852 -26.23 64.34 -14.14
CA GLU A 852 -26.16 62.98 -14.65
C GLU A 852 -24.95 62.25 -14.03
N PHE A 853 -23.78 62.84 -13.97
CA PHE A 853 -22.58 62.31 -13.38
C PHE A 853 -22.71 62.17 -11.86
N TYR A 854 -23.26 63.13 -11.15
CA TYR A 854 -23.52 63.04 -9.71
C TYR A 854 -24.49 61.93 -9.37
N THR A 855 -25.51 61.71 -10.20
CA THR A 855 -26.45 60.60 -9.99
C THR A 855 -25.73 59.25 -10.15
N ARG A 856 -24.94 59.08 -11.24
CA ARG A 856 -24.11 57.86 -11.44
C ARG A 856 -23.11 57.66 -10.33
N ALA A 857 -22.47 58.72 -9.83
CA ALA A 857 -21.55 58.63 -8.69
C ALA A 857 -22.28 58.15 -7.42
N ALA A 858 -23.47 58.69 -7.16
CA ALA A 858 -24.27 58.24 -6.03
C ALA A 858 -24.74 56.79 -6.18
N ASP A 859 -25.05 56.34 -7.39
CA ASP A 859 -25.39 54.96 -7.70
C ASP A 859 -24.18 53.99 -7.57
N ALA A 860 -22.98 54.53 -7.76
CA ALA A 860 -21.72 53.86 -7.45
C ALA A 860 -21.30 53.99 -5.96
N ASN A 861 -22.22 54.32 -5.07
CA ASN A 861 -22.06 54.44 -3.62
C ASN A 861 -21.02 55.49 -3.17
N CYS A 862 -20.86 56.59 -3.93
CA CYS A 862 -19.97 57.68 -3.62
C CYS A 862 -20.73 58.80 -2.90
N ALA A 863 -20.32 59.19 -1.68
CA ALA A 863 -20.96 60.20 -0.86
C ALA A 863 -20.97 61.60 -1.56
N ALA A 864 -19.88 61.96 -2.25
CA ALA A 864 -19.75 63.22 -2.97
C ALA A 864 -20.85 63.40 -4.03
N GLY A 865 -21.13 62.33 -4.85
CA GLY A 865 -22.18 62.37 -5.85
C GLY A 865 -23.56 62.64 -5.24
N ALA A 866 -23.92 61.95 -4.17
CA ALA A 866 -25.17 62.13 -3.47
C ALA A 866 -25.23 63.51 -2.78
N PHE A 867 -24.13 63.97 -2.20
CA PHE A 867 -24.02 65.26 -1.56
C PHE A 867 -24.25 66.39 -2.56
N HIS A 868 -23.57 66.42 -3.68
CA HIS A 868 -23.76 67.47 -4.73
C HIS A 868 -25.13 67.41 -5.38
N MET A 869 -25.79 66.28 -5.46
CA MET A 869 -27.18 66.16 -5.82
C MET A 869 -28.09 66.86 -4.80
N GLY A 870 -27.81 66.69 -3.48
CA GLY A 870 -28.49 67.42 -2.43
C GLY A 870 -28.36 68.89 -2.59
N GLU A 871 -27.13 69.42 -2.80
CA GLU A 871 -26.85 70.86 -3.06
C GLU A 871 -27.59 71.38 -4.31
N CYS A 872 -27.64 70.57 -5.40
CA CYS A 872 -28.38 70.92 -6.58
C CYS A 872 -29.87 71.22 -6.32
N TYR A 873 -30.52 70.40 -5.50
CA TYR A 873 -31.92 70.56 -5.12
C TYR A 873 -32.10 71.62 -4.04
N GLU A 874 -31.18 71.78 -3.13
CA GLU A 874 -31.25 72.85 -2.06
C GLU A 874 -31.10 74.22 -2.70
N MET A 875 -30.10 74.43 -3.54
CA MET A 875 -29.76 75.72 -4.10
C MET A 875 -30.45 76.05 -5.47
N GLY A 876 -31.14 75.03 -6.05
CA GLY A 876 -31.79 75.19 -7.36
C GLY A 876 -30.82 75.26 -8.51
N ARG A 877 -29.67 74.54 -8.41
CA ARG A 877 -28.68 74.42 -9.51
C ARG A 877 -29.10 73.34 -10.53
N GLY A 878 -29.43 73.85 -11.74
CA GLY A 878 -29.88 72.95 -12.82
C GLY A 878 -31.27 72.30 -12.67
N VAL A 879 -31.89 72.47 -11.51
CA VAL A 879 -33.25 71.99 -11.17
C VAL A 879 -33.97 73.04 -10.36
N ALA A 880 -35.29 72.96 -10.21
CA ALA A 880 -36.04 73.77 -9.27
C ALA A 880 -35.66 73.38 -7.83
N MET A 881 -35.62 74.37 -6.94
CA MET A 881 -35.37 74.20 -5.48
C MET A 881 -36.42 73.29 -4.91
N ASP A 882 -36.00 72.26 -4.22
CA ASP A 882 -36.86 71.25 -3.58
C ASP A 882 -36.17 70.66 -2.32
N GLY A 883 -36.49 71.20 -1.18
CA GLY A 883 -35.89 70.81 0.11
C GLY A 883 -36.19 69.39 0.52
N VAL A 884 -37.31 68.81 0.06
CA VAL A 884 -37.64 67.40 0.33
C VAL A 884 -36.67 66.45 -0.38
N LYS A 885 -36.40 66.71 -1.67
CA LYS A 885 -35.39 65.96 -2.44
C LYS A 885 -33.98 66.21 -1.97
N ALA A 886 -33.67 67.38 -1.53
CA ALA A 886 -32.37 67.71 -0.89
C ALA A 886 -32.14 66.81 0.32
N ILE A 887 -33.15 66.70 1.22
CA ILE A 887 -33.10 65.79 2.37
C ILE A 887 -32.93 64.32 1.95
N GLU A 888 -33.63 63.84 0.91
CA GLU A 888 -33.48 62.48 0.39
C GLU A 888 -32.04 62.20 -0.03
N TRP A 889 -31.43 63.12 -0.80
CA TRP A 889 -30.07 62.97 -1.29
C TRP A 889 -29.02 63.10 -0.17
N TYR A 890 -29.15 64.08 0.73
CA TYR A 890 -28.26 64.20 1.87
C TYR A 890 -28.37 63.00 2.85
N SER A 891 -29.59 62.51 3.08
CA SER A 891 -29.77 61.28 3.86
C SER A 891 -29.13 60.05 3.20
N ARG A 892 -29.12 59.99 1.85
CA ARG A 892 -28.41 58.97 1.13
C ARG A 892 -26.88 59.14 1.27
N ALA A 893 -26.38 60.38 1.20
CA ALA A 893 -24.96 60.67 1.38
C ALA A 893 -24.47 60.36 2.82
N SER A 894 -25.29 60.62 3.84
CA SER A 894 -24.93 60.46 5.25
C SER A 894 -24.60 58.98 5.67
N ILE A 895 -25.05 57.98 4.89
CA ILE A 895 -24.80 56.56 5.16
C ILE A 895 -23.69 56.00 4.26
N MET A 896 -23.08 56.79 3.38
CA MET A 896 -21.99 56.46 2.48
C MET A 896 -20.65 56.83 3.13
N PHE A 897 -19.57 56.20 2.63
CA PHE A 897 -18.21 56.58 3.05
C PHE A 897 -17.70 57.84 2.30
N GLY A 898 -17.04 58.73 3.04
CA GLY A 898 -16.38 59.92 2.53
C GLY A 898 -16.58 61.13 3.41
N GLU A 899 -15.75 62.18 3.24
CA GLU A 899 -15.86 63.47 3.98
C GLU A 899 -17.21 64.16 3.73
N GLU A 900 -17.78 63.97 2.54
CA GLU A 900 -19.06 64.57 2.17
C GLU A 900 -20.23 63.98 2.96
N SER A 901 -20.08 62.79 3.58
CA SER A 901 -21.10 62.22 4.48
C SER A 901 -21.31 63.08 5.71
N ILE A 902 -20.23 63.63 6.27
CA ILE A 902 -20.26 64.55 7.39
C ILE A 902 -20.93 65.87 6.97
N ARG A 903 -20.50 66.40 5.86
CA ARG A 903 -21.09 67.61 5.27
C ARG A 903 -22.58 67.45 4.94
N ALA A 904 -22.99 66.28 4.50
CA ALA A 904 -24.40 65.98 4.29
C ALA A 904 -25.22 65.99 5.58
N ILE A 905 -24.66 65.46 6.69
CA ILE A 905 -25.31 65.52 7.98
C ILE A 905 -25.41 66.96 8.46
N GLU A 906 -24.36 67.78 8.37
CA GLU A 906 -24.37 69.21 8.65
C GLU A 906 -25.46 69.92 7.83
N SER A 907 -25.59 69.64 6.57
CA SER A 907 -26.64 70.17 5.71
C SER A 907 -28.05 69.74 6.16
N LEU A 908 -28.22 68.51 6.59
CA LEU A 908 -29.48 68.01 7.17
C LEU A 908 -29.84 68.76 8.46
N VAL A 909 -28.87 68.94 9.35
CA VAL A 909 -29.05 69.73 10.59
C VAL A 909 -29.52 71.12 10.23
N ASN A 910 -28.84 71.80 9.24
CA ASN A 910 -29.19 73.12 8.84
C ASN A 910 -30.60 73.29 8.23
N ILE A 911 -30.96 72.35 7.34
CA ILE A 911 -32.28 72.30 6.72
C ILE A 911 -33.38 72.05 7.80
N PHE A 912 -33.17 71.13 8.72
CA PHE A 912 -34.17 70.88 9.78
C PHE A 912 -34.21 72.00 10.81
N ARG A 913 -33.14 72.74 11.04
CA ARG A 913 -33.11 73.89 11.97
C ARG A 913 -33.74 75.22 11.35
N HIS A 914 -33.46 75.45 10.07
CA HIS A 914 -33.84 76.71 9.44
C HIS A 914 -34.98 76.57 8.42
N GLY A 915 -35.34 75.32 8.06
CA GLY A 915 -36.26 75.02 6.98
C GLY A 915 -35.64 75.16 5.61
N ALA A 916 -36.35 74.61 4.58
CA ALA A 916 -35.98 74.71 3.15
C ALA A 916 -37.27 74.80 2.34
N VAL A 917 -37.15 74.93 1.01
CA VAL A 917 -38.35 74.97 0.12
C VAL A 917 -39.14 73.65 0.24
N GLY A 918 -40.35 73.70 0.79
CA GLY A 918 -41.23 72.58 1.04
C GLY A 918 -40.95 71.78 2.37
N VAL A 919 -40.07 72.31 3.20
CA VAL A 919 -39.72 71.72 4.52
C VAL A 919 -39.84 72.78 5.59
N GLU A 920 -40.68 72.53 6.60
CA GLU A 920 -40.79 73.39 7.83
C GLU A 920 -39.68 72.98 8.83
N PRO A 921 -39.22 73.96 9.64
CA PRO A 921 -38.24 73.62 10.69
C PRO A 921 -38.73 72.58 11.68
N ASP A 922 -37.82 71.67 12.06
CA ASP A 922 -38.07 70.54 13.00
C ASP A 922 -36.85 70.38 13.92
N GLU A 923 -36.88 70.98 15.10
CA GLU A 923 -35.77 70.96 16.04
C GLU A 923 -35.48 69.48 16.57
N ASN A 924 -36.47 68.65 16.62
CA ASN A 924 -36.23 67.23 17.04
C ASN A 924 -35.43 66.43 16.01
N ARG A 925 -35.72 66.67 14.73
CA ARG A 925 -34.92 66.02 13.63
C ARG A 925 -33.52 66.65 13.53
N ALA A 926 -33.40 67.99 13.76
CA ALA A 926 -32.11 68.61 13.80
C ALA A 926 -31.24 68.05 14.96
N ALA A 927 -31.81 67.90 16.16
CA ALA A 927 -31.09 67.27 17.29
C ALA A 927 -30.70 65.83 17.06
N PHE A 928 -31.54 65.04 16.34
CA PHE A 928 -31.22 63.70 15.95
C PHE A 928 -29.95 63.62 15.04
N TRP A 929 -29.90 64.49 14.02
CA TRP A 929 -28.75 64.51 13.12
C TRP A 929 -27.49 65.08 13.77
N GLU A 930 -27.64 66.02 14.73
CA GLU A 930 -26.53 66.49 15.55
C GLU A 930 -25.95 65.44 16.46
N MET A 931 -26.79 64.58 17.02
CA MET A 931 -26.33 63.43 17.77
C MET A 931 -25.55 62.42 16.87
N MET A 932 -26.04 62.20 15.67
CA MET A 932 -25.32 61.38 14.67
C MET A 932 -23.95 61.97 14.33
N LEU A 933 -23.79 63.27 14.29
CA LEU A 933 -22.50 63.94 14.10
C LEU A 933 -21.49 63.63 15.23
N THR A 934 -21.97 63.52 16.48
CA THR A 934 -21.14 63.21 17.65
C THR A 934 -20.78 61.71 17.75
N GLU A 935 -21.50 60.83 17.05
CA GLU A 935 -21.27 59.39 17.05
C GLU A 935 -20.37 58.92 15.89
N ILE A 936 -20.03 59.77 14.94
CA ILE A 936 -19.14 59.41 13.85
C ILE A 936 -17.70 59.38 14.38
N PRO A 937 -17.00 58.26 14.34
CA PRO A 937 -15.57 58.23 14.66
C PRO A 937 -14.82 59.13 13.70
N SER A 938 -13.73 59.78 14.15
CA SER A 938 -12.83 60.54 13.31
C SER A 938 -12.45 59.72 12.06
N THR A 939 -12.51 60.33 10.89
CA THR A 939 -12.14 59.70 9.62
C THR A 939 -10.62 59.58 9.45
N ASP A 940 -9.84 60.12 10.38
CA ASP A 940 -8.40 59.95 10.42
C ASP A 940 -8.08 58.55 11.01
N PRO A 941 -7.38 57.68 10.26
CA PRO A 941 -6.96 56.35 10.76
C PRO A 941 -6.12 56.47 12.03
N VAL A 942 -5.40 57.55 12.24
CA VAL A 942 -4.57 57.84 13.43
C VAL A 942 -5.46 58.15 14.62
N ASP A 943 -6.46 59.03 14.43
CA ASP A 943 -7.40 59.41 15.48
C ASP A 943 -8.31 58.23 15.90
N THR A 944 -8.71 57.40 14.95
CA THR A 944 -9.55 56.22 15.22
C THR A 944 -8.77 55.21 16.04
N MET A 945 -7.49 54.98 15.76
CA MET A 945 -6.61 54.08 16.53
C MET A 945 -6.17 54.72 17.86
N GLU A 946 -5.87 56.06 17.90
CA GLU A 946 -5.55 56.75 19.15
C GLU A 946 -6.74 56.81 20.09
N SER A 947 -7.96 56.98 19.59
CA SER A 947 -9.19 56.89 20.37
C SER A 947 -9.39 55.50 20.98
N MET A 948 -9.15 54.43 20.17
CA MET A 948 -9.18 53.03 20.66
C MET A 948 -8.10 52.74 21.70
N ILE A 949 -6.93 53.34 21.63
CA ILE A 949 -5.83 53.20 22.58
C ILE A 949 -6.10 54.05 23.85
N ASN A 950 -6.65 55.24 23.73
CA ASN A 950 -6.92 56.18 24.84
C ASN A 950 -8.15 55.74 25.67
N ASP A 951 -9.20 55.20 25.06
CA ASP A 951 -10.34 54.62 25.76
C ASP A 951 -9.98 53.46 26.68
N THR A 952 -8.92 52.73 26.33
CA THR A 952 -8.39 51.62 27.11
C THR A 952 -7.49 52.07 28.27
N GLN A 953 -6.83 53.21 28.18
CA GLN A 953 -6.05 53.75 29.32
C GLN A 953 -6.94 54.33 30.43
N ASN A 954 -8.14 54.81 30.08
CA ASN A 954 -9.08 55.33 31.08
C ASN A 954 -9.92 54.27 31.80
N THR A 955 -9.99 53.04 31.28
CA THR A 955 -10.68 51.92 31.92
C THR A 955 -9.81 51.14 32.94
N THR A 956 -8.50 51.44 33.00
CA THR A 956 -7.56 50.76 33.94
C THR A 956 -7.32 51.56 35.24
N ILE A 957 -7.99 52.73 35.45
CA ILE A 957 -7.83 53.56 36.64
C ILE A 957 -9.18 53.77 37.40
N ASN A 958 -10.11 52.87 37.32
CA ASN A 958 -11.25 52.83 38.27
C ASN A 958 -11.62 51.38 38.64
#